data_5961fbde5eb026b825d3fd9a4f75995d
#
_entry.id   5961fbde5eb026b825d3fd9a4f75995d
#
_cell.length_a   1.000
_cell.length_b   1.000
_cell.length_c   1.000
_cell.angle_alpha   90.00
_cell.angle_beta   90.00
_cell.angle_gamma   90.00
#
_symmetry.space_group_name_H-M   'P 1'
#
loop_
_entity.id
_entity.type
_entity.pdbx_description
1 polymer ?
#
loop_
_entity_poly.entity_id
_entity_poly.type
_entity_poly.pdbx_seq_one_letter_code
_entity_poly.pdbx_strand_id
1 'polypeptide(L)'
;MAISYGSPSWNTDSTRVDSAYLVLRDRKSGKIVQILLEETEPDSSQFTGRFNVNLGSNENISPEIYIPPDNLRGNDRSNKRLLELIRKDRLSRKPLIWKKSASGQPVLDVYDTREQAESALKAYREEQRLEEDAKKKALIKPVPSETTLQTAEQAERKTQLDKLAMDAAKRESERIRLEQIERQKAEERTRQSQMISAQERAARRAKAQELAEQALVHYNKGEFAPAEEKFKQSIDLDPDNSSSYFKYGITLYRNQKYNDALVVLKLARVEPAQELERKYYMGLVHYRLGELDPALAVFQPVAKSGDPTMGPSALFYSGVVLFAQEKFDESKTAFETVIDTSQDPRLDEQAEEYLDRIATAAMYKKLRENKWTVTGILGGMYDSNVLLSPDAAGDQGTATDIADFRLLTIADIEYRPIFGEHHEWSAKVNASLTNSLKDESAPADPYLFNLSLPYSYKGVLWKKGWKMTAKPGYEILYMDPDSSGTKTLVLASPLLVLDNTFVMRKDWFSTYTLEYRKDDSRTADSVGVNDSDANKISLKTVQAFFMDKARKEALMASLGVVRNIAVGDNKLYNRIEGGATYMRPVTRWEATWSLALNVYQLDFPSANEKRTDFNVTLTSGVSKPIREWVTWGVIGSYSKNDSNLTANEYTKWTVLTTASFTTAF
;
A
#
# COMPACT_ATOMS: atom_id res chain seq x y z
N MET A 1 14.30 -15.68 -4.49
CA MET A 1 15.40 -15.34 -3.57
C MET A 1 15.48 -13.83 -3.40
N ALA A 2 15.81 -13.36 -2.23
CA ALA A 2 16.11 -11.95 -2.00
C ALA A 2 17.63 -11.78 -1.89
N ILE A 3 18.13 -10.65 -2.34
CA ILE A 3 19.52 -10.23 -2.18
C ILE A 3 19.52 -8.83 -1.59
N SER A 4 20.42 -8.59 -0.64
CA SER A 4 20.62 -7.28 -0.03
C SER A 4 22.08 -6.90 -0.13
N TYR A 5 22.34 -5.65 -0.48
CA TYR A 5 23.69 -5.10 -0.57
C TYR A 5 23.71 -3.62 -0.17
N GLY A 6 24.56 -3.26 0.77
CA GLY A 6 24.77 -1.91 1.21
C GLY A 6 25.87 -1.24 0.38
N SER A 7 25.59 -0.14 -0.31
CA SER A 7 26.56 0.58 -1.09
C SER A 7 26.30 2.09 -1.09
N PRO A 8 27.01 2.85 -0.27
CA PRO A 8 26.89 4.32 -0.26
C PRO A 8 27.23 4.96 -1.61
N SER A 9 28.10 4.34 -2.40
CA SER A 9 28.49 4.86 -3.71
C SER A 9 27.41 4.70 -4.80
N TRP A 10 26.34 3.96 -4.52
CA TRP A 10 25.22 3.77 -5.44
C TRP A 10 24.06 4.71 -5.15
N ASN A 11 24.03 5.31 -3.97
CA ASN A 11 23.10 6.36 -3.63
C ASN A 11 23.60 7.67 -4.25
N THR A 12 23.07 8.01 -5.41
CA THR A 12 23.47 9.19 -6.21
C THR A 12 22.51 10.36 -6.04
N ASP A 13 21.29 10.09 -5.62
CA ASP A 13 20.24 11.09 -5.38
C ASP A 13 19.52 10.80 -4.06
N SER A 14 19.80 11.59 -3.04
CA SER A 14 19.20 11.45 -1.69
C SER A 14 17.70 11.71 -1.64
N THR A 15 17.10 12.17 -2.73
CA THR A 15 15.67 12.49 -2.81
C THR A 15 14.85 11.42 -3.54
N ARG A 16 15.51 10.47 -4.18
CA ARG A 16 14.87 9.41 -4.96
C ARG A 16 15.46 8.06 -4.63
N VAL A 17 14.65 7.03 -4.83
CA VAL A 17 15.11 5.64 -4.78
C VAL A 17 16.03 5.40 -5.98
N ASP A 18 17.30 5.17 -5.70
CA ASP A 18 18.28 4.82 -6.72
C ASP A 18 18.16 3.34 -7.11
N SER A 19 18.55 3.02 -8.34
CA SER A 19 18.61 1.65 -8.82
C SER A 19 20.01 1.30 -9.33
N ALA A 20 20.46 0.12 -8.99
CA ALA A 20 21.72 -0.43 -9.45
C ALA A 20 21.55 -1.90 -9.82
N TYR A 21 22.58 -2.57 -10.30
CA TYR A 21 22.49 -3.98 -10.56
C TYR A 21 23.76 -4.72 -10.15
N LEU A 22 23.57 -5.98 -9.71
CA LEU A 22 24.62 -6.94 -9.52
C LEU A 22 24.64 -7.95 -10.66
N VAL A 23 25.80 -8.52 -10.91
CA VAL A 23 25.96 -9.61 -11.87
C VAL A 23 26.12 -10.92 -11.09
N LEU A 24 25.15 -11.80 -11.24
CA LEU A 24 25.22 -13.16 -10.71
C LEU A 24 25.69 -14.10 -11.81
N ARG A 25 26.72 -14.88 -11.53
CA ARG A 25 27.18 -15.96 -12.38
C ARG A 25 27.03 -17.30 -11.68
N ASP A 26 26.41 -18.26 -12.33
CA ASP A 26 26.48 -19.64 -11.88
C ASP A 26 27.84 -20.25 -12.31
N ARG A 27 28.60 -20.71 -11.36
CA ARG A 27 29.94 -21.24 -11.56
C ARG A 27 29.96 -22.54 -12.38
N LYS A 28 28.89 -23.32 -12.31
CA LYS A 28 28.80 -24.64 -13.01
C LYS A 28 28.32 -24.48 -14.46
N SER A 29 27.24 -23.75 -14.67
CA SER A 29 26.65 -23.54 -16.00
C SER A 29 27.28 -22.39 -16.76
N GLY A 30 28.01 -21.49 -16.09
CA GLY A 30 28.54 -20.26 -16.65
C GLY A 30 27.48 -19.21 -16.98
N LYS A 31 26.20 -19.49 -16.68
CA LYS A 31 25.07 -18.61 -16.96
C LYS A 31 25.16 -17.33 -16.12
N ILE A 32 24.90 -16.22 -16.77
CA ILE A 32 24.91 -14.89 -16.14
C ILE A 32 23.50 -14.34 -16.06
N VAL A 33 23.15 -13.77 -14.89
CA VAL A 33 21.91 -13.06 -14.62
C VAL A 33 22.26 -11.70 -14.04
N GLN A 34 21.67 -10.66 -14.59
CA GLN A 34 21.73 -9.31 -13.99
C GLN A 34 20.55 -9.17 -13.03
N ILE A 35 20.84 -8.84 -11.78
CA ILE A 35 19.85 -8.63 -10.74
C ILE A 35 19.73 -7.14 -10.54
N LEU A 36 18.58 -6.58 -10.85
CA LEU A 36 18.26 -5.19 -10.52
C LEU A 36 18.00 -5.11 -9.02
N LEU A 37 18.67 -4.17 -8.39
CA LEU A 37 18.49 -3.80 -7.00
C LEU A 37 17.90 -2.40 -6.97
N GLU A 38 16.93 -2.20 -6.10
CA GLU A 38 16.34 -0.90 -5.80
C GLU A 38 16.67 -0.54 -4.35
N GLU A 39 16.97 0.71 -4.13
CA GLU A 39 17.20 1.24 -2.79
C GLU A 39 15.93 1.05 -1.94
N THR A 40 16.08 0.70 -0.67
CA THR A 40 14.93 0.41 0.20
C THR A 40 14.14 1.66 0.54
N GLU A 41 14.84 2.79 0.67
CA GLU A 41 14.28 4.13 0.91
C GLU A 41 15.25 5.15 0.33
N PRO A 42 14.79 6.34 -0.09
CA PRO A 42 15.69 7.40 -0.52
C PRO A 42 16.78 7.67 0.55
N ASP A 43 18.03 7.76 0.13
CA ASP A 43 19.20 7.98 1.01
C ASP A 43 19.52 6.83 1.99
N SER A 44 18.94 5.63 1.81
CA SER A 44 19.22 4.48 2.68
C SER A 44 20.56 3.80 2.37
N SER A 45 21.06 3.95 1.16
CA SER A 45 22.22 3.20 0.62
C SER A 45 22.11 1.68 0.76
N GLN A 46 20.92 1.18 1.09
CA GLN A 46 20.59 -0.24 1.17
C GLN A 46 19.79 -0.65 -0.05
N PHE A 47 20.35 -1.50 -0.87
CA PHE A 47 19.76 -1.95 -2.12
C PHE A 47 19.25 -3.38 -1.96
N THR A 48 18.00 -3.62 -2.31
CA THR A 48 17.39 -4.95 -2.29
C THR A 48 16.84 -5.32 -3.66
N GLY A 49 16.92 -6.59 -3.97
CA GLY A 49 16.37 -7.14 -5.20
C GLY A 49 15.84 -8.54 -5.00
N ARG A 50 14.85 -8.91 -5.80
CA ARG A 50 14.32 -10.28 -5.83
C ARG A 50 14.59 -10.88 -7.20
N PHE A 51 15.01 -12.12 -7.22
CA PHE A 51 15.21 -12.85 -8.45
C PHE A 51 14.70 -14.28 -8.31
N ASN A 52 14.16 -14.80 -9.40
CA ASN A 52 13.71 -16.17 -9.47
C ASN A 52 14.85 -17.04 -10.01
N VAL A 53 15.34 -17.94 -9.18
CA VAL A 53 16.18 -19.04 -9.62
C VAL A 53 15.32 -20.27 -9.61
N ASN A 54 15.11 -20.89 -10.77
CA ASN A 54 14.60 -22.27 -10.83
C ASN A 54 15.71 -23.17 -10.26
N LEU A 55 15.65 -23.38 -8.98
CA LEU A 55 16.35 -24.44 -8.30
C LEU A 55 15.62 -25.75 -8.66
N GLY A 56 15.85 -26.25 -9.86
CA GLY A 56 15.65 -27.67 -10.09
C GLY A 56 16.40 -28.40 -8.99
N SER A 57 15.85 -29.48 -8.45
CA SER A 57 16.21 -30.29 -7.28
C SER A 57 17.71 -30.55 -6.96
N ASN A 58 18.60 -29.70 -7.37
CA ASN A 58 20.03 -29.79 -7.19
C ASN A 58 20.55 -28.68 -6.28
N GLU A 59 20.89 -29.04 -5.05
CA GLU A 59 21.58 -28.28 -3.99
C GLU A 59 22.97 -27.71 -4.39
N ASN A 60 23.28 -27.58 -5.67
CA ASN A 60 24.61 -27.38 -6.19
C ASN A 60 24.80 -26.09 -7.04
N ILE A 61 24.02 -25.05 -6.79
CA ILE A 61 24.34 -23.72 -7.36
C ILE A 61 25.42 -23.10 -6.48
N SER A 62 26.56 -22.78 -7.11
CA SER A 62 27.63 -22.02 -6.49
C SER A 62 27.64 -20.61 -7.13
N PRO A 63 26.85 -19.66 -6.61
CA PRO A 63 26.76 -18.33 -7.20
C PRO A 63 28.03 -17.52 -6.94
N GLU A 64 28.49 -16.83 -7.94
CA GLU A 64 29.51 -15.78 -7.82
C GLU A 64 28.87 -14.43 -8.10
N ILE A 65 29.09 -13.46 -7.24
CA ILE A 65 28.55 -12.12 -7.36
C ILE A 65 29.66 -11.14 -7.70
N TYR A 66 29.38 -10.29 -8.68
CA TYR A 66 30.29 -9.27 -9.20
C TYR A 66 29.60 -7.93 -9.21
N ILE A 67 30.33 -6.88 -8.87
CA ILE A 67 29.91 -5.48 -8.97
C ILE A 67 30.47 -4.89 -10.23
N PRO A 68 29.62 -4.38 -11.15
CA PRO A 68 30.08 -3.62 -12.30
C PRO A 68 30.69 -2.28 -11.88
N PRO A 69 31.72 -1.79 -12.55
CA PRO A 69 32.24 -0.45 -12.32
C PRO A 69 31.20 0.62 -12.69
N ASP A 70 31.27 1.80 -12.06
CA ASP A 70 30.28 2.86 -12.14
C ASP A 70 29.96 3.32 -13.57
N ASN A 71 30.95 3.37 -14.45
CA ASN A 71 30.78 3.73 -15.86
C ASN A 71 30.00 2.73 -16.71
N LEU A 72 29.72 1.52 -16.18
CA LEU A 72 28.96 0.47 -16.87
C LEU A 72 27.55 0.28 -16.32
N ARG A 73 27.18 0.94 -15.23
CA ARG A 73 25.88 0.75 -14.57
C ARG A 73 24.69 1.17 -15.43
N GLY A 74 24.88 2.09 -16.39
CA GLY A 74 23.80 2.61 -17.23
C GLY A 74 23.79 2.15 -18.68
N ASN A 75 24.94 1.89 -19.32
CA ASN A 75 25.04 1.97 -20.77
C ASN A 75 25.30 0.67 -21.53
N ASP A 76 25.75 -0.41 -20.89
CA ASP A 76 26.00 -1.67 -21.60
C ASP A 76 25.81 -2.90 -20.70
N ARG A 77 24.63 -3.46 -20.77
CA ARG A 77 24.19 -4.64 -19.98
C ARG A 77 24.28 -5.94 -20.77
N SER A 78 25.01 -6.00 -21.88
CA SER A 78 25.09 -7.21 -22.65
C SER A 78 25.85 -8.31 -21.89
N ASN A 79 25.27 -9.51 -21.80
CA ASN A 79 25.88 -10.65 -21.12
C ASN A 79 27.26 -11.01 -21.70
N LYS A 80 27.49 -10.75 -22.99
CA LYS A 80 28.76 -11.02 -23.67
C LYS A 80 29.87 -10.11 -23.13
N ARG A 81 29.58 -8.83 -22.92
CA ARG A 81 30.54 -7.86 -22.40
C ARG A 81 30.82 -8.07 -20.92
N LEU A 82 29.79 -8.41 -20.14
CA LEU A 82 29.96 -8.75 -18.73
C LEU A 82 30.84 -10.00 -18.55
N LEU A 83 30.68 -11.04 -19.39
CA LEU A 83 31.56 -12.22 -19.39
C LEU A 83 33.00 -11.86 -19.71
N GLU A 84 33.22 -10.97 -20.67
CA GLU A 84 34.57 -10.50 -21.03
C GLU A 84 35.22 -9.73 -19.88
N LEU A 85 34.47 -8.87 -19.19
CA LEU A 85 34.96 -8.12 -18.02
C LEU A 85 35.28 -9.04 -16.84
N ILE A 86 34.47 -10.09 -16.61
CA ILE A 86 34.77 -11.12 -15.60
C ILE A 86 36.05 -11.86 -15.96
N ARG A 87 36.24 -12.26 -17.24
CA ARG A 87 37.46 -12.95 -17.69
C ARG A 87 38.70 -12.10 -17.57
N LYS A 88 38.60 -10.78 -17.73
CA LYS A 88 39.68 -9.83 -17.61
C LYS A 88 39.90 -9.30 -16.19
N ASP A 89 39.20 -9.88 -15.21
CA ASP A 89 39.22 -9.51 -13.79
C ASP A 89 38.93 -8.03 -13.50
N ARG A 90 38.08 -7.43 -14.37
CA ARG A 90 37.70 -6.01 -14.28
C ARG A 90 36.41 -5.79 -13.48
N LEU A 91 35.76 -6.84 -13.01
CA LEU A 91 34.63 -6.76 -12.08
C LEU A 91 35.07 -7.25 -10.70
N SER A 92 34.79 -6.46 -9.69
CA SER A 92 35.12 -6.85 -8.30
C SER A 92 34.23 -8.01 -7.86
N ARG A 93 34.88 -9.13 -7.51
CA ARG A 93 34.20 -10.27 -6.91
C ARG A 93 33.94 -10.02 -5.45
N LYS A 94 32.71 -10.21 -4.99
CA LYS A 94 32.33 -10.02 -3.60
C LYS A 94 31.99 -11.35 -2.93
N PRO A 95 32.45 -11.57 -1.68
CA PRO A 95 32.06 -12.72 -0.87
C PRO A 95 30.59 -12.62 -0.48
N LEU A 96 29.93 -13.78 -0.38
CA LEU A 96 28.51 -13.87 -0.05
C LEU A 96 28.26 -14.99 0.95
N ILE A 97 27.18 -14.86 1.71
CA ILE A 97 26.69 -15.88 2.61
C ILE A 97 25.21 -16.15 2.34
N TRP A 98 24.87 -17.43 2.34
CA TRP A 98 23.48 -17.87 2.35
C TRP A 98 22.93 -17.90 3.76
N LYS A 99 21.79 -17.25 3.96
CA LYS A 99 21.04 -17.26 5.22
C LYS A 99 19.59 -17.61 4.96
N LYS A 100 18.90 -18.09 5.97
CA LYS A 100 17.44 -18.12 5.99
C LYS A 100 16.95 -16.91 6.78
N SER A 101 16.02 -16.14 6.21
CA SER A 101 15.34 -15.06 6.94
C SER A 101 14.48 -15.66 8.07
N ALA A 102 14.01 -14.82 8.98
CA ALA A 102 13.07 -15.21 10.03
C ALA A 102 11.77 -15.85 9.48
N SER A 103 11.43 -15.57 8.22
CA SER A 103 10.30 -16.19 7.50
C SER A 103 10.65 -17.49 6.77
N GLY A 104 11.89 -18.02 6.93
CA GLY A 104 12.38 -19.24 6.30
C GLY A 104 12.78 -19.09 4.82
N GLN A 105 12.68 -17.89 4.24
CA GLN A 105 13.05 -17.60 2.86
C GLN A 105 14.58 -17.52 2.71
N PRO A 106 15.16 -18.04 1.61
CA PRO A 106 16.57 -17.92 1.35
C PRO A 106 16.97 -16.49 1.01
N VAL A 107 17.96 -15.95 1.71
CA VAL A 107 18.52 -14.61 1.50
C VAL A 107 20.02 -14.74 1.24
N LEU A 108 20.53 -13.94 0.31
CA LEU A 108 21.95 -13.78 0.02
C LEU A 108 22.43 -12.45 0.57
N ASP A 109 23.32 -12.49 1.55
CA ASP A 109 24.03 -11.32 2.04
C ASP A 109 25.39 -11.21 1.36
N VAL A 110 25.68 -10.05 0.79
CA VAL A 110 26.94 -9.74 0.10
C VAL A 110 27.81 -8.87 1.01
N TYR A 111 29.07 -9.18 1.12
CA TYR A 111 30.01 -8.49 1.99
C TYR A 111 31.17 -7.87 1.20
N ASP A 112 31.79 -6.82 1.73
CA ASP A 112 32.91 -6.16 1.08
C ASP A 112 34.21 -6.95 1.20
N THR A 113 34.40 -7.60 2.34
CA THR A 113 35.62 -8.39 2.59
C THR A 113 35.27 -9.84 3.01
N ARG A 114 36.23 -10.75 2.80
CA ARG A 114 36.11 -12.13 3.19
C ARG A 114 36.02 -12.30 4.71
N GLU A 115 36.74 -11.48 5.47
CA GLU A 115 36.72 -11.49 6.93
C GLU A 115 35.36 -11.13 7.51
N GLN A 116 34.69 -10.11 6.90
CA GLN A 116 33.32 -9.74 7.26
C GLN A 116 32.34 -10.88 6.98
N ALA A 117 32.48 -11.55 5.84
CA ALA A 117 31.63 -12.68 5.49
C ALA A 117 31.87 -13.86 6.47
N GLU A 118 33.12 -14.21 6.79
CA GLU A 118 33.45 -15.30 7.72
C GLU A 118 32.94 -15.01 9.13
N SER A 119 33.05 -13.77 9.62
CA SER A 119 32.52 -13.33 10.90
C SER A 119 30.99 -13.45 10.97
N ALA A 120 30.30 -12.97 9.93
CA ALA A 120 28.85 -13.04 9.83
C ALA A 120 28.34 -14.48 9.68
N LEU A 121 29.08 -15.35 9.00
CA LEU A 121 28.77 -16.79 8.91
C LEU A 121 28.87 -17.48 10.26
N LYS A 122 29.89 -17.12 11.05
CA LYS A 122 30.09 -17.65 12.38
C LYS A 122 28.95 -17.25 13.32
N ALA A 123 28.57 -15.98 13.31
CA ALA A 123 27.41 -15.45 14.05
C ALA A 123 26.11 -16.15 13.66
N TYR A 124 25.83 -16.31 12.38
CA TYR A 124 24.64 -16.99 11.89
C TYR A 124 24.57 -18.47 12.32
N ARG A 125 25.70 -19.19 12.30
CA ARG A 125 25.74 -20.58 12.74
C ARG A 125 25.53 -20.72 14.25
N GLU A 126 25.96 -19.75 15.03
CA GLU A 126 25.73 -19.72 16.47
C GLU A 126 24.27 -19.45 16.81
N GLU A 127 23.65 -18.54 16.09
CA GLU A 127 22.21 -18.25 16.18
C GLU A 127 21.36 -19.46 15.84
N GLN A 128 21.67 -20.18 14.74
CA GLN A 128 20.97 -21.40 14.35
C GLN A 128 21.11 -22.52 15.41
N ARG A 129 22.29 -22.64 16.06
CA ARG A 129 22.49 -23.59 17.11
C ARG A 129 21.66 -23.28 18.36
N LEU A 130 21.53 -22.00 18.70
CA LEU A 130 20.68 -21.56 19.81
C LEU A 130 19.18 -21.76 19.49
N GLU A 131 18.78 -21.55 18.26
CA GLU A 131 17.40 -21.84 17.80
C GLU A 131 17.07 -23.34 17.78
N GLU A 132 18.01 -24.19 17.39
CA GLU A 132 17.84 -25.67 17.45
C GLU A 132 17.75 -26.19 18.89
N ASP A 133 18.56 -25.65 19.79
CA ASP A 133 18.51 -25.99 21.20
C ASP A 133 17.22 -25.47 21.88
N ALA A 134 16.69 -24.33 21.45
CA ALA A 134 15.40 -23.81 21.88
C ALA A 134 14.21 -24.67 21.32
N LYS A 135 14.30 -25.13 20.08
CA LYS A 135 13.30 -26.03 19.47
C LYS A 135 13.28 -27.42 20.13
N LYS A 136 14.43 -27.93 20.54
CA LYS A 136 14.51 -29.22 21.32
C LYS A 136 13.89 -29.14 22.70
N LYS A 137 13.87 -27.95 23.33
CA LYS A 137 13.21 -27.72 24.62
C LYS A 137 11.69 -27.48 24.50
N ALA A 138 11.18 -27.12 23.31
CA ALA A 138 9.76 -26.79 23.07
C ALA A 138 8.87 -28.00 22.72
N LEU A 139 9.43 -29.23 22.63
CA LEU A 139 8.72 -30.40 22.13
C LEU A 139 7.95 -31.19 23.23
N ILE A 140 7.78 -30.63 24.43
CA ILE A 140 6.99 -31.28 25.51
C ILE A 140 6.08 -30.21 26.12
N LYS A 141 4.91 -29.96 25.55
CA LYS A 141 3.78 -29.37 26.30
C LYS A 141 2.43 -29.69 25.66
N PRO A 142 1.37 -29.86 26.49
CA PRO A 142 0.04 -30.29 26.05
C PRO A 142 -0.78 -29.15 25.40
N VAL A 143 -1.77 -29.53 24.59
CA VAL A 143 -2.69 -28.66 23.90
C VAL A 143 -3.54 -27.84 24.88
N PRO A 144 -3.56 -26.49 24.79
CA PRO A 144 -4.36 -25.65 25.66
C PRO A 144 -5.77 -25.41 25.09
N SER A 145 -6.75 -25.27 25.99
CA SER A 145 -8.12 -24.88 25.69
C SER A 145 -8.25 -23.43 25.18
N GLU A 146 -9.34 -23.07 24.50
CA GLU A 146 -9.59 -21.77 23.84
C GLU A 146 -9.33 -20.52 24.69
N THR A 147 -9.42 -20.61 26.01
CA THR A 147 -9.11 -19.49 26.93
C THR A 147 -7.59 -19.17 26.99
N THR A 148 -6.73 -20.10 26.55
CA THR A 148 -5.27 -19.93 26.55
C THR A 148 -4.75 -19.25 25.29
N LEU A 149 -5.53 -19.22 24.21
CA LEU A 149 -5.11 -18.58 22.96
C LEU A 149 -5.10 -17.04 23.06
N GLN A 150 -6.08 -16.45 23.75
CA GLN A 150 -6.08 -14.98 23.98
C GLN A 150 -4.94 -14.54 24.91
N THR A 151 -4.57 -15.38 25.88
CA THR A 151 -3.41 -15.12 26.75
C THR A 151 -2.08 -15.39 26.05
N ALA A 152 -2.04 -16.31 25.08
CA ALA A 152 -0.86 -16.58 24.28
C ALA A 152 -0.55 -15.44 23.29
N GLU A 153 -1.55 -14.89 22.62
CA GLU A 153 -1.40 -13.70 21.75
C GLU A 153 -0.95 -12.46 22.55
N GLN A 154 -1.46 -12.29 23.76
CA GLN A 154 -1.00 -11.22 24.65
C GLN A 154 0.44 -11.46 25.16
N ALA A 155 0.81 -12.73 25.38
CA ALA A 155 2.16 -13.11 25.77
C ALA A 155 3.15 -12.98 24.60
N GLU A 156 2.77 -13.32 23.38
CA GLU A 156 3.60 -13.10 22.19
C GLU A 156 3.80 -11.60 21.89
N ARG A 157 2.75 -10.80 22.03
CA ARG A 157 2.83 -9.33 21.93
C ARG A 157 3.75 -8.76 23.02
N LYS A 158 3.66 -9.27 24.25
CA LYS A 158 4.54 -8.88 25.34
C LYS A 158 5.98 -9.32 25.06
N THR A 159 6.18 -10.53 24.56
CA THR A 159 7.51 -11.07 24.20
C THR A 159 8.14 -10.32 23.04
N GLN A 160 7.33 -9.86 22.04
CA GLN A 160 7.82 -8.99 20.98
C GLN A 160 8.18 -7.59 21.48
N LEU A 161 7.36 -7.03 22.39
CA LEU A 161 7.67 -5.75 23.05
C LEU A 161 8.90 -5.87 23.96
N ASP A 162 9.02 -6.97 24.71
CA ASP A 162 10.17 -7.22 25.56
C ASP A 162 11.47 -7.48 24.73
N LYS A 163 11.34 -8.10 23.55
CA LYS A 163 12.45 -8.28 22.62
C LYS A 163 12.88 -6.95 21.99
N LEU A 164 11.92 -6.10 21.60
CA LEU A 164 12.19 -4.74 21.11
C LEU A 164 12.80 -3.87 22.21
N ALA A 165 12.31 -4.00 23.44
CA ALA A 165 12.88 -3.30 24.60
C ALA A 165 14.29 -3.82 24.96
N MET A 166 14.54 -5.13 24.84
CA MET A 166 15.88 -5.70 25.01
C MET A 166 16.86 -5.26 23.91
N ASP A 167 16.41 -5.22 22.66
CA ASP A 167 17.23 -4.74 21.55
C ASP A 167 17.50 -3.24 21.66
N ALA A 168 16.51 -2.45 22.10
CA ALA A 168 16.69 -1.03 22.41
C ALA A 168 17.66 -0.84 23.61
N ALA A 169 17.50 -1.62 24.67
CA ALA A 169 18.38 -1.59 25.83
C ALA A 169 19.82 -2.03 25.47
N LYS A 170 19.98 -3.00 24.57
CA LYS A 170 21.27 -3.44 24.06
C LYS A 170 21.96 -2.35 23.23
N ARG A 171 21.22 -1.69 22.34
CA ARG A 171 21.73 -0.55 21.55
C ARG A 171 22.09 0.62 22.47
N GLU A 172 21.25 0.91 23.47
CA GLU A 172 21.52 1.95 24.45
C GLU A 172 22.77 1.63 25.29
N SER A 173 22.92 0.37 25.74
CA SER A 173 24.12 -0.05 26.48
C SER A 173 25.39 0.00 25.62
N GLU A 174 25.28 -0.32 24.32
CA GLU A 174 26.38 -0.22 23.37
C GLU A 174 26.76 1.25 23.10
N ARG A 175 25.75 2.12 22.97
CA ARG A 175 25.93 3.56 22.84
C ARG A 175 26.60 4.16 24.10
N ILE A 176 26.11 3.81 25.29
CA ILE A 176 26.71 4.25 26.57
C ILE A 176 28.16 3.76 26.67
N ARG A 177 28.42 2.52 26.23
CA ARG A 177 29.79 1.96 26.23
C ARG A 177 30.70 2.72 25.26
N LEU A 178 30.22 3.03 24.05
CA LEU A 178 30.97 3.85 23.08
C LEU A 178 31.22 5.27 23.62
N GLU A 179 30.22 5.88 24.22
CA GLU A 179 30.35 7.20 24.86
C GLU A 179 31.37 7.19 26.01
N GLN A 180 31.35 6.13 26.83
CA GLN A 180 32.37 5.94 27.89
C GLN A 180 33.77 5.77 27.32
N ILE A 181 33.93 4.97 26.27
CA ILE A 181 35.23 4.74 25.62
C ILE A 181 35.76 6.05 25.01
N GLU A 182 34.89 6.84 24.33
CA GLU A 182 35.31 8.13 23.76
C GLU A 182 35.66 9.17 24.87
N ARG A 183 34.89 9.19 25.96
CA ARG A 183 35.25 10.01 27.14
C ARG A 183 36.56 9.61 27.72
N GLN A 184 36.81 8.32 27.95
CA GLN A 184 38.11 7.82 28.48
C GLN A 184 39.23 8.19 27.52
N LYS A 185 39.07 8.01 26.22
CA LYS A 185 40.08 8.42 25.22
C LYS A 185 40.31 9.93 25.21
N ALA A 186 39.25 10.73 25.35
CA ALA A 186 39.36 12.20 25.43
C ALA A 186 40.11 12.62 26.71
N GLU A 187 39.84 12.01 27.86
CA GLU A 187 40.54 12.26 29.13
C GLU A 187 41.99 11.82 29.07
N GLU A 188 42.29 10.68 28.47
CA GLU A 188 43.64 10.18 28.32
C GLU A 188 44.48 11.05 27.39
N ARG A 189 43.89 11.53 26.31
CA ARG A 189 44.51 12.50 25.39
C ARG A 189 44.72 13.86 26.06
N THR A 190 43.82 14.29 26.92
CA THR A 190 43.96 15.53 27.69
C THR A 190 45.14 15.41 28.68
N ARG A 191 45.31 14.27 29.35
CA ARG A 191 46.49 14.00 30.20
C ARG A 191 47.78 14.05 29.41
N GLN A 192 47.83 13.40 28.22
CA GLN A 192 49.01 13.44 27.35
C GLN A 192 49.32 14.86 26.90
N SER A 193 48.28 15.66 26.56
CA SER A 193 48.48 17.08 26.13
C SER A 193 49.00 17.96 27.25
N GLN A 194 48.65 17.68 28.52
CA GLN A 194 49.18 18.39 29.70
C GLN A 194 50.68 18.13 29.96
N MET A 195 51.19 16.99 29.49
CA MET A 195 52.60 16.62 29.67
C MET A 195 53.51 17.20 28.58
N ILE A 196 52.95 17.75 27.50
CA ILE A 196 53.70 18.36 26.36
C ILE A 196 54.06 19.81 26.66
N SER A 197 55.22 20.28 26.22
CA SER A 197 55.64 21.68 26.38
C SER A 197 54.65 22.67 25.73
N ALA A 198 54.60 23.90 26.23
CA ALA A 198 53.69 24.92 25.67
C ALA A 198 53.95 25.15 24.17
N GLN A 199 55.18 24.98 23.72
CA GLN A 199 55.59 25.13 22.33
C GLN A 199 55.06 23.99 21.43
N GLU A 200 55.14 22.74 21.95
CA GLU A 200 54.60 21.58 21.27
C GLU A 200 53.07 21.58 21.23
N ARG A 201 52.42 22.11 22.30
CA ARG A 201 50.95 22.30 22.32
C ARG A 201 50.50 23.32 21.25
N ALA A 202 51.26 24.44 21.13
CA ALA A 202 50.97 25.45 20.11
C ALA A 202 51.13 24.89 18.67
N ALA A 203 52.19 24.12 18.44
CA ALA A 203 52.45 23.46 17.14
C ALA A 203 51.35 22.39 16.84
N ARG A 204 50.92 21.62 17.81
CA ARG A 204 49.83 20.63 17.65
C ARG A 204 48.51 21.31 17.36
N ARG A 205 48.16 22.41 18.07
CA ARG A 205 46.93 23.17 17.80
C ARG A 205 46.94 23.79 16.38
N ALA A 206 48.06 24.35 15.95
CA ALA A 206 48.19 24.88 14.59
C ALA A 206 47.99 23.79 13.52
N LYS A 207 48.55 22.59 13.75
CA LYS A 207 48.37 21.45 12.84
C LYS A 207 46.96 20.90 12.88
N ALA A 208 46.33 20.86 14.07
CA ALA A 208 44.94 20.46 14.21
C ALA A 208 44.00 21.41 13.47
N GLN A 209 44.24 22.73 13.54
CA GLN A 209 43.47 23.71 12.82
C GLN A 209 43.63 23.57 11.30
N GLU A 210 44.83 23.38 10.79
CA GLU A 210 45.09 23.11 9.37
C GLU A 210 44.32 21.89 8.86
N LEU A 211 44.31 20.80 9.66
CA LEU A 211 43.53 19.58 9.33
C LEU A 211 42.05 19.81 9.37
N ALA A 212 41.53 20.61 10.31
CA ALA A 212 40.12 20.97 10.38
C ALA A 212 39.69 21.80 9.16
N GLU A 213 40.54 22.75 8.70
CA GLU A 213 40.31 23.53 7.49
C GLU A 213 40.28 22.64 6.24
N GLN A 214 41.21 21.69 6.13
CA GLN A 214 41.22 20.70 5.05
C GLN A 214 39.96 19.83 5.10
N ALA A 215 39.54 19.42 6.29
CA ALA A 215 38.29 18.65 6.47
C ALA A 215 37.05 19.44 6.03
N LEU A 216 36.97 20.75 6.35
CA LEU A 216 35.89 21.62 5.90
C LEU A 216 35.88 21.78 4.39
N VAL A 217 37.04 21.83 3.72
CA VAL A 217 37.10 21.85 2.27
C VAL A 217 36.46 20.59 1.66
N HIS A 218 36.81 19.41 2.17
CA HIS A 218 36.24 18.16 1.74
C HIS A 218 34.72 18.09 2.07
N TYR A 219 34.34 18.51 3.26
CA TYR A 219 32.93 18.57 3.70
C TYR A 219 32.09 19.42 2.75
N ASN A 220 32.56 20.63 2.41
CA ASN A 220 31.86 21.56 1.51
C ASN A 220 31.75 21.04 0.08
N LYS A 221 32.65 20.14 -0.33
CA LYS A 221 32.60 19.44 -1.63
C LYS A 221 31.68 18.18 -1.57
N GLY A 222 31.14 17.83 -0.41
CA GLY A 222 30.39 16.59 -0.24
C GLY A 222 31.24 15.31 -0.12
N GLU A 223 32.57 15.47 0.01
CA GLU A 223 33.53 14.36 0.13
C GLU A 223 33.63 13.93 1.61
N PHE A 224 32.57 13.29 2.13
CA PHE A 224 32.42 13.04 3.58
C PHE A 224 33.43 12.03 4.14
N ALA A 225 33.87 11.03 3.36
CA ALA A 225 34.84 10.05 3.83
C ALA A 225 36.24 10.66 4.07
N PRO A 226 36.86 11.45 3.16
CA PRO A 226 38.09 12.16 3.45
C PRO A 226 37.92 13.27 4.51
N ALA A 227 36.76 13.92 4.57
CA ALA A 227 36.47 14.89 5.63
C ALA A 227 36.48 14.24 7.01
N GLU A 228 35.91 13.07 7.17
CA GLU A 228 35.93 12.28 8.40
C GLU A 228 37.33 12.00 8.90
N GLU A 229 38.20 11.51 8.00
CA GLU A 229 39.57 11.19 8.34
C GLU A 229 40.32 12.42 8.85
N LYS A 230 40.16 13.55 8.16
CA LYS A 230 40.82 14.82 8.53
C LYS A 230 40.28 15.40 9.83
N PHE A 231 38.96 15.37 10.06
CA PHE A 231 38.37 15.79 11.34
C PHE A 231 38.88 14.92 12.49
N LYS A 232 38.95 13.61 12.30
CA LYS A 232 39.46 12.67 13.30
C LYS A 232 40.91 12.99 13.64
N GLN A 233 41.77 13.19 12.65
CA GLN A 233 43.18 13.57 12.86
C GLN A 233 43.29 14.92 13.59
N SER A 234 42.43 15.88 13.26
CA SER A 234 42.40 17.20 13.93
C SER A 234 42.06 17.04 15.42
N ILE A 235 40.99 16.30 15.75
CA ILE A 235 40.54 16.05 17.11
C ILE A 235 41.56 15.23 17.91
N ASP A 236 42.26 14.30 17.26
CA ASP A 236 43.33 13.52 17.88
C ASP A 236 44.52 14.40 18.30
N LEU A 237 44.78 15.46 17.58
CA LEU A 237 45.85 16.44 17.90
C LEU A 237 45.41 17.50 18.92
N ASP A 238 44.19 18.00 18.84
CA ASP A 238 43.62 19.01 19.75
C ASP A 238 42.17 18.63 20.15
N PRO A 239 42.01 17.82 21.22
CA PRO A 239 40.69 17.41 21.70
C PRO A 239 39.84 18.56 22.23
N ASP A 240 40.43 19.71 22.53
CA ASP A 240 39.70 20.91 23.01
C ASP A 240 39.12 21.74 21.88
N ASN A 241 39.43 21.41 20.62
CA ASN A 241 38.87 22.09 19.44
C ASN A 241 37.38 21.74 19.25
N SER A 242 36.53 22.36 20.04
CA SER A 242 35.09 22.09 20.08
C SER A 242 34.37 22.38 18.76
N SER A 243 34.87 23.30 17.93
CA SER A 243 34.30 23.62 16.64
C SER A 243 34.37 22.46 15.64
N SER A 244 35.43 21.66 15.72
CA SER A 244 35.63 20.48 14.87
C SER A 244 34.65 19.35 15.19
N TYR A 245 34.26 19.17 16.44
CA TYR A 245 33.32 18.12 16.85
C TYR A 245 31.96 18.22 16.18
N PHE A 246 31.44 19.47 16.04
CA PHE A 246 30.12 19.65 15.46
C PHE A 246 30.07 19.22 13.98
N LYS A 247 30.98 19.74 13.16
CA LYS A 247 31.06 19.37 11.74
C LYS A 247 31.51 17.90 11.54
N TYR A 248 32.34 17.39 12.46
CA TYR A 248 32.67 15.96 12.48
C TYR A 248 31.46 15.08 12.75
N GLY A 249 30.61 15.47 13.71
CA GLY A 249 29.38 14.75 14.00
C GLY A 249 28.41 14.73 12.80
N ILE A 250 28.28 15.85 12.08
CA ILE A 250 27.49 15.91 10.84
C ILE A 250 28.11 15.02 9.74
N THR A 251 29.46 15.03 9.63
CA THR A 251 30.19 14.18 8.68
C THR A 251 29.94 12.71 8.95
N LEU A 252 29.99 12.29 10.20
CA LEU A 252 29.66 10.92 10.61
C LEU A 252 28.23 10.52 10.29
N TYR A 253 27.29 11.46 10.49
CA TYR A 253 25.89 11.25 10.08
C TYR A 253 25.80 11.03 8.56
N ARG A 254 26.48 11.86 7.75
CA ARG A 254 26.52 11.73 6.29
C ARG A 254 27.16 10.40 5.84
N ASN A 255 28.14 9.91 6.58
CA ASN A 255 28.78 8.60 6.38
C ASN A 255 27.99 7.44 7.01
N GLN A 256 26.76 7.69 7.49
CA GLN A 256 25.85 6.71 8.08
C GLN A 256 26.38 6.03 9.36
N LYS A 257 27.37 6.63 10.01
CA LYS A 257 27.93 6.21 11.30
C LYS A 257 27.14 6.82 12.45
N TYR A 258 25.86 6.45 12.56
CA TYR A 258 24.88 7.15 13.41
C TYR A 258 25.23 7.07 14.90
N ASN A 259 25.72 5.92 15.40
CA ASN A 259 26.11 5.79 16.81
C ASN A 259 27.27 6.74 17.14
N ASP A 260 28.30 6.78 16.30
CA ASP A 260 29.47 7.65 16.49
C ASP A 260 29.05 9.12 16.36
N ALA A 261 28.20 9.43 15.37
CA ALA A 261 27.66 10.77 15.18
C ALA A 261 26.95 11.30 16.43
N LEU A 262 26.11 10.46 17.08
CA LEU A 262 25.39 10.86 18.29
C LEU A 262 26.35 11.17 19.44
N VAL A 263 27.36 10.35 19.65
CA VAL A 263 28.39 10.57 20.70
C VAL A 263 29.13 11.88 20.45
N VAL A 264 29.58 12.08 19.21
CA VAL A 264 30.34 13.27 18.82
C VAL A 264 29.48 14.55 18.90
N LEU A 265 28.25 14.51 18.43
CA LEU A 265 27.30 15.66 18.53
C LEU A 265 26.98 16.02 20.00
N LYS A 266 26.90 15.04 20.91
CA LYS A 266 26.74 15.29 22.35
C LYS A 266 27.95 15.96 22.97
N LEU A 267 29.16 15.64 22.51
CA LEU A 267 30.41 16.23 22.97
C LEU A 267 30.68 17.62 22.36
N ALA A 268 30.06 17.91 21.23
CA ALA A 268 30.25 19.18 20.54
C ALA A 268 29.73 20.36 21.40
N ARG A 269 30.63 21.33 21.65
CA ARG A 269 30.27 22.62 22.20
C ARG A 269 30.13 23.60 21.05
N VAL A 270 28.94 24.14 20.89
CA VAL A 270 28.61 25.05 19.79
C VAL A 270 28.17 26.41 20.30
N GLU A 271 28.33 27.43 19.50
CA GLU A 271 27.77 28.75 19.76
C GLU A 271 26.23 28.69 19.82
N PRO A 272 25.57 29.58 20.59
CA PRO A 272 24.12 29.59 20.70
C PRO A 272 23.38 29.58 19.36
N ALA A 273 23.94 30.22 18.34
CA ALA A 273 23.40 30.27 16.98
C ALA A 273 23.40 28.89 16.27
N GLN A 274 24.30 28.00 16.64
CA GLN A 274 24.43 26.64 16.07
C GLN A 274 23.72 25.57 16.90
N GLU A 275 23.21 25.91 18.07
CA GLU A 275 22.60 24.95 18.98
C GLU A 275 21.33 24.31 18.39
N LEU A 276 20.55 25.08 17.61
CA LEU A 276 19.38 24.57 16.92
C LEU A 276 19.79 23.55 15.83
N GLU A 277 20.82 23.88 15.04
CA GLU A 277 21.34 22.97 14.01
C GLU A 277 21.88 21.67 14.66
N ARG A 278 22.63 21.79 15.76
CA ARG A 278 23.12 20.62 16.49
C ARG A 278 22.00 19.73 16.97
N LYS A 279 20.96 20.30 17.61
CA LYS A 279 19.77 19.55 18.04
C LYS A 279 19.07 18.91 16.87
N TYR A 280 18.89 19.62 15.77
CA TYR A 280 18.28 19.09 14.58
C TYR A 280 19.00 17.84 14.06
N TYR A 281 20.34 17.88 13.93
CA TYR A 281 21.11 16.71 13.53
C TYR A 281 21.07 15.58 14.57
N MET A 282 21.04 15.88 15.85
CA MET A 282 20.82 14.86 16.88
C MET A 282 19.46 14.19 16.74
N GLY A 283 18.42 14.94 16.44
CA GLY A 283 17.09 14.40 16.14
C GLY A 283 17.10 13.47 14.94
N LEU A 284 17.77 13.87 13.83
CA LEU A 284 17.95 13.03 12.65
C LEU A 284 18.70 11.73 12.98
N VAL A 285 19.74 11.81 13.78
CA VAL A 285 20.50 10.64 14.21
C VAL A 285 19.66 9.68 15.03
N HIS A 286 18.90 10.18 16.01
CA HIS A 286 17.97 9.36 16.80
C HIS A 286 16.92 8.68 15.89
N TYR A 287 16.36 9.43 14.92
CA TYR A 287 15.43 8.87 13.96
C TYR A 287 16.06 7.74 13.14
N ARG A 288 17.29 7.93 12.61
CA ARG A 288 18.01 6.89 11.85
C ARG A 288 18.38 5.65 12.69
N LEU A 289 18.54 5.82 13.98
CA LEU A 289 18.75 4.71 14.93
C LEU A 289 17.45 3.99 15.30
N GLY A 290 16.28 4.50 14.88
CA GLY A 290 14.98 3.96 15.24
C GLY A 290 14.55 4.34 16.66
N GLU A 291 15.19 5.31 17.26
CA GLU A 291 14.90 5.83 18.60
C GLU A 291 13.86 6.95 18.51
N LEU A 292 12.59 6.57 18.25
CA LEU A 292 11.54 7.49 17.87
C LEU A 292 11.20 8.53 18.96
N ASP A 293 11.07 8.11 20.22
CA ASP A 293 10.77 9.03 21.33
C ASP A 293 11.91 10.03 21.62
N PRO A 294 13.20 9.60 21.68
CA PRO A 294 14.33 10.53 21.74
C PRO A 294 14.39 11.51 20.56
N ALA A 295 14.12 11.02 19.32
CA ALA A 295 14.09 11.89 18.14
C ALA A 295 13.05 13.00 18.29
N LEU A 296 11.81 12.65 18.68
CA LEU A 296 10.72 13.58 18.88
C LEU A 296 11.06 14.61 19.98
N ALA A 297 11.61 14.16 21.11
CA ALA A 297 12.01 15.02 22.21
C ALA A 297 13.04 16.08 21.80
N VAL A 298 13.94 15.74 20.88
CA VAL A 298 14.98 16.64 20.37
C VAL A 298 14.45 17.55 19.26
N PHE A 299 13.56 17.07 18.39
CA PHE A 299 12.95 17.92 17.34
C PHE A 299 11.98 18.96 17.88
N GLN A 300 11.19 18.64 18.91
CA GLN A 300 10.16 19.56 19.44
C GLN A 300 10.69 20.97 19.81
N PRO A 301 11.78 21.16 20.58
CA PRO A 301 12.29 22.49 20.88
C PRO A 301 12.82 23.21 19.64
N VAL A 302 13.34 22.49 18.62
CA VAL A 302 13.76 23.08 17.35
C VAL A 302 12.55 23.55 16.54
N ALA A 303 11.51 22.74 16.47
CA ALA A 303 10.26 23.08 15.79
C ALA A 303 9.56 24.32 16.38
N LYS A 304 9.70 24.52 17.70
CA LYS A 304 9.12 25.66 18.44
C LYS A 304 10.04 26.89 18.49
N SER A 305 11.21 26.85 17.89
CA SER A 305 12.20 27.92 18.01
C SER A 305 11.83 29.23 17.29
N GLY A 306 10.89 29.16 16.34
CA GLY A 306 10.58 30.27 15.45
C GLY A 306 11.61 30.51 14.34
N ASP A 307 12.63 29.66 14.22
CA ASP A 307 13.58 29.71 13.08
C ASP A 307 12.86 29.35 11.79
N PRO A 308 12.92 30.22 10.75
CA PRO A 308 12.12 30.05 9.55
C PRO A 308 12.55 28.85 8.67
N THR A 309 13.74 28.31 8.89
CA THR A 309 14.33 27.22 8.11
C THR A 309 14.33 25.91 8.92
N MET A 310 14.89 25.98 10.13
CA MET A 310 15.05 24.81 10.99
C MET A 310 13.74 24.40 11.67
N GLY A 311 12.88 25.37 12.00
CA GLY A 311 11.58 25.12 12.63
C GLY A 311 10.69 24.20 11.78
N PRO A 312 10.35 24.59 10.54
CA PRO A 312 9.55 23.74 9.64
C PRO A 312 10.21 22.39 9.34
N SER A 313 11.52 22.36 9.14
CA SER A 313 12.25 21.11 8.90
C SER A 313 12.16 20.15 10.10
N ALA A 314 12.35 20.64 11.32
CA ALA A 314 12.23 19.83 12.53
C ALA A 314 10.78 19.38 12.79
N LEU A 315 9.81 20.22 12.45
CA LEU A 315 8.40 19.88 12.52
C LEU A 315 8.03 18.79 11.51
N PHE A 316 8.57 18.87 10.30
CA PHE A 316 8.42 17.82 9.30
C PHE A 316 8.92 16.47 9.81
N TYR A 317 10.16 16.40 10.33
CA TYR A 317 10.69 15.15 10.89
C TYR A 317 9.95 14.71 12.16
N SER A 318 9.41 15.64 12.94
CA SER A 318 8.49 15.28 14.04
C SER A 318 7.23 14.59 13.50
N GLY A 319 6.66 15.10 12.41
CA GLY A 319 5.56 14.46 11.69
C GLY A 319 5.90 13.06 11.20
N VAL A 320 7.10 12.88 10.61
CA VAL A 320 7.60 11.57 10.15
C VAL A 320 7.74 10.58 11.31
N VAL A 321 8.28 11.02 12.44
CA VAL A 321 8.40 10.19 13.66
C VAL A 321 7.04 9.80 14.21
N LEU A 322 6.10 10.75 14.29
CA LEU A 322 4.72 10.50 14.72
C LEU A 322 4.00 9.52 13.79
N PHE A 323 4.23 9.63 12.48
CA PHE A 323 3.72 8.67 11.49
C PHE A 323 4.25 7.26 11.75
N ALA A 324 5.56 7.13 12.00
CA ALA A 324 6.18 5.84 12.34
C ALA A 324 5.66 5.25 13.66
N GLN A 325 5.19 6.09 14.58
CA GLN A 325 4.51 5.68 15.82
C GLN A 325 3.02 5.37 15.64
N GLU A 326 2.48 5.44 14.42
CA GLU A 326 1.04 5.33 14.11
C GLU A 326 0.15 6.37 14.83
N LYS A 327 0.73 7.49 15.26
CA LYS A 327 0.02 8.66 15.82
C LYS A 327 -0.43 9.59 14.69
N PHE A 328 -1.40 9.11 13.91
CA PHE A 328 -1.75 9.73 12.64
C PHE A 328 -2.34 11.13 12.77
N ASP A 329 -3.14 11.40 13.81
CA ASP A 329 -3.76 12.72 14.00
C ASP A 329 -2.71 13.79 14.37
N GLU A 330 -1.77 13.44 15.26
CA GLU A 330 -0.66 14.33 15.64
C GLU A 330 0.29 14.55 14.45
N SER A 331 0.58 13.49 13.71
CA SER A 331 1.40 13.54 12.49
C SER A 331 0.77 14.44 11.43
N LYS A 332 -0.54 14.29 11.19
CA LYS A 332 -1.31 15.13 10.27
C LYS A 332 -1.19 16.61 10.63
N THR A 333 -1.45 16.95 11.91
CA THR A 333 -1.33 18.33 12.41
C THR A 333 0.08 18.90 12.20
N ALA A 334 1.11 18.06 12.41
CA ALA A 334 2.49 18.48 12.17
C ALA A 334 2.74 18.85 10.71
N PHE A 335 2.30 18.01 9.74
CA PHE A 335 2.51 18.29 8.32
C PHE A 335 1.64 19.46 7.81
N GLU A 336 0.40 19.60 8.28
CA GLU A 336 -0.44 20.77 7.98
C GLU A 336 0.25 22.06 8.44
N THR A 337 0.83 22.05 9.66
CA THR A 337 1.58 23.20 10.18
C THR A 337 2.87 23.46 9.38
N VAL A 338 3.53 22.41 8.85
CA VAL A 338 4.69 22.59 7.95
C VAL A 338 4.28 23.36 6.72
N ILE A 339 3.20 22.98 6.04
CA ILE A 339 2.68 23.66 4.84
C ILE A 339 2.33 25.12 5.13
N ASP A 340 1.78 25.40 6.31
CA ASP A 340 1.40 26.76 6.71
C ASP A 340 2.60 27.66 7.06
N THR A 341 3.72 27.07 7.51
CA THR A 341 4.86 27.83 8.07
C THR A 341 6.14 27.77 7.25
N SER A 342 6.27 26.79 6.37
CA SER A 342 7.44 26.62 5.52
C SER A 342 7.49 27.67 4.40
N GLN A 343 8.72 28.01 4.00
CA GLN A 343 9.00 28.80 2.79
C GLN A 343 9.66 27.95 1.71
N ASP A 344 9.84 26.64 1.95
CA ASP A 344 10.46 25.70 1.00
C ASP A 344 9.37 24.87 0.29
N PRO A 345 9.09 25.13 -1.00
CA PRO A 345 8.09 24.39 -1.76
C PRO A 345 8.34 22.88 -1.84
N ARG A 346 9.60 22.44 -1.69
CA ARG A 346 9.93 21.00 -1.69
C ARG A 346 9.50 20.35 -0.38
N LEU A 347 9.67 21.06 0.73
CA LEU A 347 9.24 20.58 2.03
C LEU A 347 7.71 20.50 2.10
N ASP A 348 7.02 21.47 1.48
CA ASP A 348 5.57 21.48 1.37
C ASP A 348 5.06 20.30 0.54
N GLU A 349 5.68 20.02 -0.62
CA GLU A 349 5.34 18.86 -1.47
C GLU A 349 5.53 17.54 -0.70
N GLN A 350 6.63 17.42 0.05
CA GLN A 350 6.87 16.23 0.87
C GLN A 350 5.84 16.11 2.01
N ALA A 351 5.46 17.21 2.63
CA ALA A 351 4.42 17.22 3.68
C ALA A 351 3.05 16.82 3.10
N GLU A 352 2.66 17.33 1.92
CA GLU A 352 1.45 16.90 1.20
C GLU A 352 1.47 15.38 0.92
N GLU A 353 2.62 14.84 0.48
CA GLU A 353 2.75 13.40 0.24
C GLU A 353 2.54 12.58 1.52
N TYR A 354 3.09 13.05 2.64
CA TYR A 354 2.86 12.39 3.93
C TYR A 354 1.41 12.50 4.40
N LEU A 355 0.71 13.61 4.15
CA LEU A 355 -0.73 13.73 4.43
C LEU A 355 -1.55 12.69 3.65
N ASP A 356 -1.24 12.45 2.38
CA ASP A 356 -1.86 11.39 1.59
C ASP A 356 -1.56 9.99 2.16
N ARG A 357 -0.32 9.77 2.58
CA ARG A 357 0.12 8.52 3.24
C ARG A 357 -0.61 8.31 4.58
N ILE A 358 -0.76 9.36 5.39
CA ILE A 358 -1.49 9.32 6.67
C ILE A 358 -2.94 8.95 6.44
N ALA A 359 -3.63 9.61 5.50
CA ALA A 359 -5.03 9.30 5.19
C ALA A 359 -5.21 7.81 4.82
N THR A 360 -4.29 7.30 3.99
CA THR A 360 -4.27 5.90 3.60
C THR A 360 -3.97 4.98 4.80
N ALA A 361 -2.94 5.28 5.59
CA ALA A 361 -2.53 4.44 6.72
C ALA A 361 -3.58 4.43 7.84
N ALA A 362 -4.20 5.58 8.14
CA ALA A 362 -5.28 5.68 9.12
C ALA A 362 -6.51 4.86 8.68
N MET A 363 -6.87 4.93 7.41
CA MET A 363 -7.93 4.07 6.85
C MET A 363 -7.57 2.58 7.00
N TYR A 364 -6.35 2.18 6.66
CA TYR A 364 -5.89 0.79 6.81
C TYR A 364 -5.88 0.34 8.27
N LYS A 365 -5.44 1.22 9.19
CA LYS A 365 -5.47 0.94 10.64
C LYS A 365 -6.90 0.70 11.10
N LYS A 366 -7.82 1.61 10.77
CA LYS A 366 -9.25 1.48 11.11
C LYS A 366 -9.87 0.20 10.52
N LEU A 367 -9.56 -0.15 9.27
CA LEU A 367 -10.03 -1.38 8.63
C LEU A 367 -9.44 -2.65 9.26
N ARG A 368 -8.21 -2.59 9.77
CA ARG A 368 -7.55 -3.70 10.48
C ARG A 368 -8.12 -3.92 11.88
N GLU A 369 -8.45 -2.83 12.57
CA GLU A 369 -9.04 -2.86 13.91
C GLU A 369 -10.52 -3.25 13.86
N ASN A 370 -11.26 -2.71 12.90
CA ASN A 370 -12.70 -2.97 12.71
C ASN A 370 -12.90 -4.08 11.69
N LYS A 371 -13.06 -5.29 12.19
CA LYS A 371 -13.25 -6.49 11.34
C LYS A 371 -14.63 -6.58 10.72
N TRP A 372 -15.63 -5.99 11.35
CA TRP A 372 -17.00 -5.98 10.86
C TRP A 372 -17.37 -4.65 10.24
N THR A 373 -18.06 -4.70 9.13
CA THR A 373 -18.76 -3.55 8.54
C THR A 373 -20.20 -3.95 8.28
N VAL A 374 -21.12 -3.17 8.77
CA VAL A 374 -22.56 -3.36 8.54
C VAL A 374 -23.10 -2.11 7.88
N THR A 375 -23.73 -2.28 6.73
CA THR A 375 -24.43 -1.21 6.02
C THR A 375 -25.89 -1.60 5.86
N GLY A 376 -26.80 -0.74 6.32
CA GLY A 376 -28.22 -0.82 6.07
C GLY A 376 -28.67 0.31 5.18
N ILE A 377 -29.51 0.05 4.19
CA ILE A 377 -30.15 1.08 3.35
C ILE A 377 -31.65 0.88 3.41
N LEU A 378 -32.36 1.93 3.75
CA LEU A 378 -33.80 2.00 3.64
C LEU A 378 -34.15 3.01 2.55
N GLY A 379 -35.02 2.65 1.62
CA GLY A 379 -35.40 3.51 0.50
C GLY A 379 -36.89 3.46 0.21
N GLY A 380 -37.42 4.58 -0.25
CA GLY A 380 -38.73 4.69 -0.87
C GLY A 380 -38.57 5.07 -2.33
N MET A 381 -39.11 4.28 -3.24
CA MET A 381 -39.00 4.45 -4.67
C MET A 381 -40.37 4.58 -5.29
N TYR A 382 -40.59 5.65 -6.04
CA TYR A 382 -41.69 5.70 -7.03
C TYR A 382 -41.17 5.12 -8.35
N ASP A 383 -41.92 4.21 -8.93
CA ASP A 383 -41.64 3.51 -10.18
C ASP A 383 -42.81 3.65 -11.12
N SER A 384 -42.64 4.27 -12.28
CA SER A 384 -43.72 4.55 -13.20
C SER A 384 -44.18 3.33 -14.02
N ASN A 385 -43.35 2.30 -14.11
CA ASN A 385 -43.63 1.08 -14.86
C ASN A 385 -42.91 -0.12 -14.23
N VAL A 386 -43.54 -0.67 -13.16
CA VAL A 386 -42.94 -1.74 -12.36
C VAL A 386 -42.75 -3.02 -13.14
N LEU A 387 -43.74 -3.37 -13.99
CA LEU A 387 -43.75 -4.62 -14.74
C LEU A 387 -43.06 -4.52 -16.11
N LEU A 388 -42.51 -3.36 -16.46
CA LEU A 388 -41.93 -3.08 -17.77
C LEU A 388 -42.94 -3.32 -18.91
N SER A 389 -44.18 -2.90 -18.68
CA SER A 389 -45.25 -3.01 -19.67
C SER A 389 -44.92 -2.23 -20.94
N PRO A 390 -45.27 -2.75 -22.14
CA PRO A 390 -44.99 -2.07 -23.41
C PRO A 390 -45.64 -0.70 -23.52
N ASP A 391 -44.92 0.27 -24.11
CA ASP A 391 -45.45 1.63 -24.36
C ASP A 391 -46.62 1.63 -25.38
N ALA A 392 -46.58 0.70 -26.36
CA ALA A 392 -47.66 0.51 -27.30
C ALA A 392 -48.70 -0.47 -26.74
N ALA A 393 -49.77 0.03 -26.20
CA ALA A 393 -50.96 -0.80 -25.96
C ALA A 393 -51.48 -1.29 -27.32
N GLY A 394 -51.14 -2.50 -27.71
CA GLY A 394 -51.83 -3.18 -28.81
C GLY A 394 -53.32 -3.22 -28.50
N ASP A 395 -54.16 -3.31 -29.52
CA ASP A 395 -55.65 -3.28 -29.49
C ASP A 395 -56.33 -4.27 -28.51
N GLN A 396 -55.59 -4.90 -27.62
CA GLN A 396 -56.06 -5.81 -26.56
C GLN A 396 -55.81 -5.22 -25.16
N GLY A 397 -56.36 -4.15 -24.86
CA GLY A 397 -56.78 -3.45 -23.66
C GLY A 397 -56.33 -3.86 -22.25
N THR A 398 -55.13 -4.39 -22.02
CA THR A 398 -54.75 -4.85 -20.68
C THR A 398 -53.31 -4.55 -20.25
N ALA A 399 -52.49 -3.83 -21.06
CA ALA A 399 -51.17 -3.41 -20.63
C ALA A 399 -51.21 -1.95 -20.16
N THR A 400 -51.66 -1.70 -18.96
CA THR A 400 -51.53 -0.40 -18.29
C THR A 400 -50.18 -0.39 -17.57
N ASP A 401 -49.42 0.69 -17.80
CA ASP A 401 -48.25 0.98 -16.97
C ASP A 401 -48.64 0.96 -15.51
N ILE A 402 -48.15 -0.03 -14.76
CA ILE A 402 -48.42 -0.10 -13.34
C ILE A 402 -47.35 0.72 -12.63
N ALA A 403 -47.75 1.94 -12.27
CA ALA A 403 -46.96 2.78 -11.40
C ALA A 403 -47.20 2.44 -9.94
N ASP A 404 -46.14 2.35 -9.16
CA ASP A 404 -46.24 2.03 -7.74
C ASP A 404 -45.16 2.71 -6.90
N PHE A 405 -45.42 2.80 -5.59
CA PHE A 405 -44.39 3.07 -4.59
C PHE A 405 -43.87 1.76 -4.02
N ARG A 406 -42.52 1.65 -3.98
CA ARG A 406 -41.84 0.46 -3.54
C ARG A 406 -40.90 0.78 -2.37
N LEU A 407 -40.87 -0.09 -1.38
CA LEU A 407 -39.92 -0.03 -0.27
C LEU A 407 -38.71 -0.89 -0.60
N LEU A 408 -37.53 -0.30 -0.49
CA LEU A 408 -36.24 -0.96 -0.67
C LEU A 408 -35.55 -1.11 0.68
N THR A 409 -35.17 -2.32 1.02
CA THR A 409 -34.35 -2.60 2.19
C THR A 409 -33.11 -3.38 1.76
N ILE A 410 -31.92 -2.83 2.04
CA ILE A 410 -30.66 -3.52 1.76
C ILE A 410 -29.90 -3.66 3.07
N ALA A 411 -29.36 -4.84 3.32
CA ALA A 411 -28.42 -5.13 4.39
C ALA A 411 -27.16 -5.72 3.78
N ASP A 412 -26.02 -5.13 4.07
CA ASP A 412 -24.70 -5.62 3.67
C ASP A 412 -23.85 -5.81 4.92
N ILE A 413 -23.35 -7.03 5.13
CA ILE A 413 -22.52 -7.40 6.26
C ILE A 413 -21.23 -7.96 5.72
N GLU A 414 -20.11 -7.33 6.07
CA GLU A 414 -18.78 -7.79 5.72
C GLU A 414 -17.95 -8.09 6.97
N TYR A 415 -17.37 -9.28 7.02
CA TYR A 415 -16.37 -9.68 8.01
C TYR A 415 -15.02 -9.83 7.35
N ARG A 416 -13.97 -9.12 7.84
CA ARG A 416 -12.60 -9.12 7.32
C ARG A 416 -11.65 -9.73 8.33
N PRO A 417 -11.47 -11.07 8.37
CA PRO A 417 -10.55 -11.73 9.31
C PRO A 417 -9.09 -11.40 9.03
N ILE A 418 -8.73 -11.20 7.75
CA ILE A 418 -7.37 -10.91 7.31
C ILE A 418 -7.38 -9.63 6.47
N PHE A 419 -6.66 -8.62 6.97
CA PHE A 419 -6.43 -7.37 6.29
C PHE A 419 -4.95 -7.01 6.41
N GLY A 420 -4.17 -7.44 5.44
CA GLY A 420 -2.73 -7.24 5.37
C GLY A 420 -2.31 -6.30 4.25
N GLU A 421 -1.03 -6.03 4.18
CA GLU A 421 -0.44 -5.18 3.14
C GLU A 421 -0.70 -5.73 1.73
N HIS A 422 -0.49 -7.02 1.54
CA HIS A 422 -0.63 -7.68 0.24
C HIS A 422 -1.90 -8.53 0.13
N HIS A 423 -2.41 -9.06 1.22
CA HIS A 423 -3.49 -10.05 1.23
C HIS A 423 -4.68 -9.55 2.05
N GLU A 424 -5.87 -9.65 1.48
CA GLU A 424 -7.12 -9.36 2.14
C GLU A 424 -8.08 -10.52 1.93
N TRP A 425 -8.74 -10.96 3.00
CA TRP A 425 -9.85 -11.91 2.97
C TRP A 425 -11.07 -11.28 3.62
N SER A 426 -12.22 -11.48 3.02
CA SER A 426 -13.49 -11.13 3.64
C SER A 426 -14.57 -12.16 3.35
N ALA A 427 -15.60 -12.16 4.18
CA ALA A 427 -16.87 -12.84 3.92
C ALA A 427 -17.95 -11.77 3.88
N LYS A 428 -18.79 -11.79 2.85
CA LYS A 428 -19.85 -10.82 2.65
C LYS A 428 -21.19 -11.52 2.52
N VAL A 429 -22.18 -10.98 3.21
CA VAL A 429 -23.59 -11.34 3.04
C VAL A 429 -24.32 -10.06 2.66
N ASN A 430 -25.01 -10.09 1.54
CA ASN A 430 -25.87 -9.02 1.09
C ASN A 430 -27.30 -9.55 0.97
N ALA A 431 -28.27 -8.80 1.48
CA ALA A 431 -29.69 -9.04 1.31
C ALA A 431 -30.33 -7.77 0.75
N SER A 432 -31.06 -7.87 -0.34
CA SER A 432 -31.82 -6.78 -0.96
C SER A 432 -33.25 -7.20 -1.13
N LEU A 433 -34.16 -6.50 -0.47
CA LEU A 433 -35.59 -6.79 -0.44
C LEU A 433 -36.32 -5.60 -1.03
N THR A 434 -37.18 -5.85 -2.00
CA THR A 434 -38.09 -4.86 -2.55
C THR A 434 -39.52 -5.27 -2.28
N ASN A 435 -40.36 -4.35 -1.82
CA ASN A 435 -41.78 -4.57 -1.57
C ASN A 435 -42.58 -3.43 -2.17
N SER A 436 -43.42 -3.74 -3.10
CA SER A 436 -44.43 -2.86 -3.68
C SER A 436 -45.58 -2.60 -2.75
N LEU A 437 -46.24 -1.46 -2.86
CA LEU A 437 -47.45 -1.17 -2.06
C LEU A 437 -48.73 -1.76 -2.70
N LYS A 438 -48.70 -2.03 -4.01
CA LYS A 438 -49.84 -2.66 -4.72
C LYS A 438 -49.54 -4.14 -4.93
N ASP A 439 -50.52 -4.97 -4.70
CA ASP A 439 -50.45 -6.43 -4.90
C ASP A 439 -50.12 -6.79 -6.35
N GLU A 440 -50.65 -6.00 -7.31
CA GLU A 440 -50.40 -6.16 -8.75
C GLU A 440 -48.93 -6.03 -9.13
N SER A 441 -48.17 -5.29 -8.34
CA SER A 441 -46.71 -5.09 -8.52
C SER A 441 -45.88 -6.14 -7.82
N ALA A 442 -46.44 -6.91 -6.91
CA ALA A 442 -45.74 -7.89 -6.07
C ALA A 442 -44.94 -8.96 -6.86
N PRO A 443 -45.37 -9.41 -8.05
CA PRO A 443 -44.58 -10.32 -8.88
C PRO A 443 -43.20 -9.77 -9.27
N ALA A 444 -43.05 -8.46 -9.41
CA ALA A 444 -41.78 -7.79 -9.74
C ALA A 444 -40.91 -7.46 -8.54
N ASP A 445 -41.27 -7.92 -7.33
CA ASP A 445 -40.51 -7.63 -6.10
C ASP A 445 -39.49 -8.72 -5.79
N PRO A 446 -38.21 -8.49 -6.06
CA PRO A 446 -37.17 -9.46 -5.77
C PRO A 446 -36.74 -9.44 -4.30
N TYR A 447 -36.50 -10.63 -3.75
CA TYR A 447 -35.72 -10.85 -2.54
C TYR A 447 -34.41 -11.53 -2.95
N LEU A 448 -33.34 -10.77 -2.99
CA LEU A 448 -32.04 -11.19 -3.44
C LEU A 448 -31.09 -11.37 -2.27
N PHE A 449 -30.47 -12.52 -2.17
CA PHE A 449 -29.44 -12.82 -1.18
C PHE A 449 -28.17 -13.22 -1.89
N ASN A 450 -27.06 -12.63 -1.49
CA ASN A 450 -25.74 -12.95 -2.03
C ASN A 450 -24.77 -13.25 -0.89
N LEU A 451 -24.10 -14.39 -0.96
CA LEU A 451 -22.98 -14.76 -0.13
C LEU A 451 -21.72 -14.73 -1.00
N SER A 452 -20.66 -14.08 -0.56
CA SER A 452 -19.38 -14.09 -1.27
C SER A 452 -18.19 -14.15 -0.31
N LEU A 453 -17.08 -14.68 -0.81
CA LEU A 453 -15.81 -14.84 -0.07
C LEU A 453 -14.66 -14.17 -0.82
N PRO A 454 -14.63 -12.83 -0.89
CA PRO A 454 -13.59 -12.10 -1.61
C PRO A 454 -12.20 -12.36 -1.04
N TYR A 455 -11.26 -12.68 -1.93
CA TYR A 455 -9.84 -12.68 -1.67
C TYR A 455 -9.17 -11.66 -2.59
N SER A 456 -8.39 -10.76 -2.02
CA SER A 456 -7.63 -9.78 -2.78
C SER A 456 -6.13 -9.93 -2.54
N TYR A 457 -5.38 -9.74 -3.62
CA TYR A 457 -3.93 -9.62 -3.60
C TYR A 457 -3.53 -8.25 -4.16
N LYS A 458 -2.65 -7.54 -3.46
CA LYS A 458 -2.08 -6.25 -3.88
C LYS A 458 -0.60 -6.42 -4.18
N GLY A 459 -0.14 -5.86 -5.27
CA GLY A 459 1.25 -5.93 -5.68
C GLY A 459 1.57 -4.99 -6.82
N VAL A 460 2.67 -5.25 -7.51
CA VAL A 460 3.10 -4.54 -8.71
C VAL A 460 3.14 -5.52 -9.89
N LEU A 461 2.44 -5.17 -10.96
CA LEU A 461 2.45 -5.92 -12.22
C LEU A 461 2.73 -4.95 -13.36
N TRP A 462 3.70 -5.26 -14.26
CA TRP A 462 4.14 -4.38 -15.36
C TRP A 462 4.52 -2.96 -14.92
N LYS A 463 5.19 -2.85 -13.78
CA LYS A 463 5.57 -1.56 -13.15
C LYS A 463 4.39 -0.67 -12.76
N LYS A 464 3.19 -1.22 -12.61
CA LYS A 464 1.99 -0.53 -12.16
C LYS A 464 1.50 -1.15 -10.87
N GLY A 465 0.98 -0.32 -9.96
CA GLY A 465 0.25 -0.83 -8.81
C GLY A 465 -0.93 -1.68 -9.30
N TRP A 466 -1.08 -2.86 -8.76
CA TRP A 466 -2.07 -3.84 -9.18
C TRP A 466 -2.76 -4.47 -7.99
N LYS A 467 -4.08 -4.59 -8.10
CA LYS A 467 -4.90 -5.35 -7.16
C LYS A 467 -5.74 -6.34 -7.96
N MET A 468 -5.60 -7.63 -7.64
CA MET A 468 -6.50 -8.68 -8.10
C MET A 468 -7.48 -9.01 -6.96
N THR A 469 -8.75 -9.20 -7.28
CA THR A 469 -9.76 -9.71 -6.34
C THR A 469 -10.52 -10.85 -6.97
N ALA A 470 -10.48 -12.03 -6.35
CA ALA A 470 -11.31 -13.18 -6.70
C ALA A 470 -12.48 -13.24 -5.70
N LYS A 471 -13.71 -13.27 -6.21
CA LYS A 471 -14.95 -13.26 -5.41
C LYS A 471 -15.81 -14.48 -5.80
N PRO A 472 -15.49 -15.68 -5.29
CA PRO A 472 -16.46 -16.76 -5.36
C PRO A 472 -17.71 -16.38 -4.57
N GLY A 473 -18.87 -16.67 -5.11
CA GLY A 473 -20.15 -16.31 -4.48
C GLY A 473 -21.27 -17.24 -4.85
N TYR A 474 -22.35 -17.07 -4.15
CA TYR A 474 -23.61 -17.78 -4.39
C TYR A 474 -24.76 -16.79 -4.20
N GLU A 475 -25.59 -16.68 -5.23
CA GLU A 475 -26.73 -15.78 -5.26
C GLU A 475 -28.02 -16.57 -5.34
N ILE A 476 -29.00 -16.17 -4.57
CA ILE A 476 -30.36 -16.73 -4.58
C ILE A 476 -31.38 -15.62 -4.71
N LEU A 477 -32.37 -15.85 -5.56
CA LEU A 477 -33.44 -14.91 -5.84
C LEU A 477 -34.78 -15.56 -5.57
N TYR A 478 -35.58 -14.90 -4.74
CA TYR A 478 -36.98 -15.24 -4.51
C TYR A 478 -37.87 -14.18 -5.13
N MET A 479 -38.93 -14.60 -5.78
CA MET A 479 -39.99 -13.75 -6.36
C MET A 479 -41.36 -14.44 -6.18
N ASP A 480 -42.39 -13.79 -6.60
CA ASP A 480 -43.78 -14.32 -6.62
C ASP A 480 -44.30 -14.33 -8.08
N PRO A 481 -43.75 -15.20 -8.96
CA PRO A 481 -44.03 -15.16 -10.38
C PRO A 481 -45.46 -15.48 -10.77
N ASP A 482 -46.19 -16.17 -9.92
CA ASP A 482 -47.59 -16.59 -10.14
C ASP A 482 -48.61 -15.72 -9.37
N SER A 483 -48.17 -14.65 -8.75
CA SER A 483 -48.99 -13.70 -7.98
C SER A 483 -49.81 -14.42 -6.84
N SER A 484 -49.28 -15.50 -6.31
CA SER A 484 -49.91 -16.27 -5.23
C SER A 484 -49.80 -15.60 -3.85
N GLY A 485 -49.03 -14.52 -3.74
CA GLY A 485 -48.66 -13.88 -2.48
C GLY A 485 -47.52 -14.58 -1.74
N THR A 486 -46.94 -15.64 -2.32
CA THR A 486 -45.84 -16.41 -1.71
C THR A 486 -44.57 -16.29 -2.51
N LYS A 487 -43.51 -15.77 -1.89
CA LYS A 487 -42.17 -15.71 -2.54
C LYS A 487 -41.58 -17.10 -2.65
N THR A 488 -41.28 -17.54 -3.87
CA THR A 488 -40.63 -18.82 -4.18
C THR A 488 -39.24 -18.61 -4.69
N LEU A 489 -38.38 -19.61 -4.53
CA LEU A 489 -37.01 -19.58 -5.10
C LEU A 489 -37.11 -19.68 -6.62
N VAL A 490 -36.74 -18.64 -7.32
CA VAL A 490 -36.79 -18.58 -8.80
C VAL A 490 -35.44 -18.75 -9.47
N LEU A 491 -34.33 -18.45 -8.75
CA LEU A 491 -32.98 -18.56 -9.30
C LEU A 491 -31.96 -18.85 -8.21
N ALA A 492 -31.04 -19.75 -8.51
CA ALA A 492 -29.87 -20.04 -7.69
C ALA A 492 -28.62 -20.04 -8.56
N SER A 493 -27.60 -19.27 -8.18
CA SER A 493 -26.47 -19.01 -9.08
C SER A 493 -25.13 -19.01 -8.33
N PRO A 494 -24.33 -20.07 -8.41
CA PRO A 494 -22.91 -19.97 -8.11
C PRO A 494 -22.22 -19.07 -9.12
N LEU A 495 -21.32 -18.21 -8.63
CA LEU A 495 -20.62 -17.25 -9.45
C LEU A 495 -19.16 -17.07 -9.00
N LEU A 496 -18.32 -16.67 -9.94
CA LEU A 496 -16.95 -16.25 -9.69
C LEU A 496 -16.70 -14.94 -10.42
N VAL A 497 -16.33 -13.90 -9.66
CA VAL A 497 -15.91 -12.62 -10.23
C VAL A 497 -14.43 -12.42 -10.00
N LEU A 498 -13.70 -12.07 -11.06
CA LEU A 498 -12.27 -11.76 -11.03
C LEU A 498 -12.08 -10.31 -11.45
N ASP A 499 -11.75 -9.45 -10.50
CA ASP A 499 -11.41 -8.06 -10.76
C ASP A 499 -9.88 -7.89 -10.80
N ASN A 500 -9.39 -7.16 -11.80
CA ASN A 500 -8.01 -6.75 -11.91
C ASN A 500 -7.97 -5.23 -12.05
N THR A 501 -7.52 -4.54 -11.01
CA THR A 501 -7.40 -3.09 -10.99
C THR A 501 -5.95 -2.66 -11.09
N PHE A 502 -5.64 -1.79 -12.04
CA PHE A 502 -4.32 -1.21 -12.27
C PHE A 502 -4.34 0.28 -11.94
N VAL A 503 -3.33 0.74 -11.23
CA VAL A 503 -3.05 2.16 -11.03
C VAL A 503 -2.25 2.65 -12.24
N MET A 504 -2.93 3.23 -13.22
CA MET A 504 -2.29 3.71 -14.46
C MET A 504 -1.50 4.99 -14.21
N ARG A 505 -2.08 5.92 -13.44
CA ARG A 505 -1.50 7.16 -12.92
C ARG A 505 -2.13 7.47 -11.55
N LYS A 506 -1.65 8.49 -10.84
CA LYS A 506 -2.20 8.92 -9.53
C LYS A 506 -3.71 9.23 -9.62
N ASP A 507 -4.16 9.71 -10.76
CA ASP A 507 -5.51 10.15 -11.07
C ASP A 507 -6.30 9.19 -11.98
N TRP A 508 -5.70 8.08 -12.44
CA TRP A 508 -6.32 7.15 -13.39
C TRP A 508 -6.19 5.71 -12.93
N PHE A 509 -7.34 5.05 -12.77
CA PHE A 509 -7.45 3.62 -12.43
C PHE A 509 -8.18 2.88 -13.55
N SER A 510 -7.70 1.70 -13.88
CA SER A 510 -8.28 0.82 -14.90
C SER A 510 -8.62 -0.51 -14.26
N THR A 511 -9.91 -0.89 -14.29
CA THR A 511 -10.39 -2.16 -13.75
C THR A 511 -10.92 -3.03 -14.88
N TYR A 512 -10.51 -4.29 -14.89
CA TYR A 512 -11.00 -5.34 -15.78
C TYR A 512 -11.66 -6.41 -14.94
N THR A 513 -12.93 -6.67 -15.20
CA THR A 513 -13.74 -7.66 -14.52
C THR A 513 -14.09 -8.80 -15.47
N LEU A 514 -13.78 -10.02 -15.07
CA LEU A 514 -14.29 -11.24 -15.67
C LEU A 514 -15.23 -11.89 -14.70
N GLU A 515 -16.46 -12.17 -15.12
CA GLU A 515 -17.45 -12.89 -14.33
C GLU A 515 -17.89 -14.15 -15.06
N TYR A 516 -17.92 -15.24 -14.32
CA TYR A 516 -18.60 -16.47 -14.72
C TYR A 516 -19.72 -16.74 -13.70
N ARG A 517 -20.92 -17.04 -14.22
CA ARG A 517 -22.10 -17.34 -13.42
C ARG A 517 -22.83 -18.52 -14.03
N LYS A 518 -23.25 -19.46 -13.23
CA LYS A 518 -24.11 -20.54 -13.64
C LYS A 518 -25.49 -20.33 -13.01
N ASP A 519 -26.48 -20.05 -13.84
CA ASP A 519 -27.85 -19.83 -13.41
C ASP A 519 -28.60 -21.18 -13.44
N ASP A 520 -29.26 -21.49 -12.32
CA ASP A 520 -30.16 -22.63 -12.14
C ASP A 520 -31.57 -22.05 -11.85
N SER A 521 -32.42 -22.05 -12.88
CA SER A 521 -33.76 -21.52 -12.84
C SER A 521 -34.73 -22.51 -12.20
N ARG A 522 -35.58 -22.03 -11.31
CA ARG A 522 -36.54 -22.80 -10.57
C ARG A 522 -38.01 -22.44 -10.90
N THR A 523 -38.22 -21.65 -11.93
CA THR A 523 -39.56 -21.27 -12.38
C THR A 523 -40.19 -22.37 -13.22
N ALA A 524 -41.51 -22.56 -13.09
CA ALA A 524 -42.24 -23.64 -13.76
C ALA A 524 -42.25 -23.49 -15.30
N ASP A 525 -42.11 -22.27 -15.81
CA ASP A 525 -42.04 -21.93 -17.24
C ASP A 525 -40.63 -22.06 -17.83
N SER A 526 -39.61 -22.34 -17.01
CA SER A 526 -38.24 -22.56 -17.43
C SER A 526 -38.06 -23.99 -17.99
N VAL A 527 -38.65 -24.23 -19.14
CA VAL A 527 -38.62 -25.54 -19.81
C VAL A 527 -38.45 -25.39 -21.34
N GLY A 528 -37.79 -26.35 -21.97
CA GLY A 528 -37.63 -26.40 -23.41
C GLY A 528 -36.95 -25.16 -23.99
N VAL A 529 -37.53 -24.51 -24.98
CA VAL A 529 -36.97 -23.31 -25.64
C VAL A 529 -36.98 -22.09 -24.73
N ASN A 530 -37.71 -22.12 -23.61
CA ASN A 530 -37.79 -21.07 -22.62
C ASN A 530 -36.97 -21.38 -21.36
N ASP A 531 -36.19 -22.47 -21.37
CA ASP A 531 -35.36 -22.83 -20.23
C ASP A 531 -34.30 -21.74 -19.96
N SER A 532 -34.34 -21.19 -18.76
CA SER A 532 -33.49 -20.09 -18.32
C SER A 532 -32.20 -20.54 -17.64
N ASP A 533 -31.99 -21.87 -17.48
CA ASP A 533 -30.70 -22.39 -17.02
C ASP A 533 -29.61 -21.95 -17.97
N ALA A 534 -28.55 -21.37 -17.41
CA ALA A 534 -27.54 -20.74 -18.25
C ALA A 534 -26.14 -20.74 -17.67
N ASN A 535 -25.15 -20.74 -18.55
CA ASN A 535 -23.79 -20.32 -18.24
C ASN A 535 -23.60 -18.90 -18.79
N LYS A 536 -23.37 -17.94 -17.91
CA LYS A 536 -23.16 -16.53 -18.25
C LYS A 536 -21.71 -16.16 -18.07
N ILE A 537 -21.14 -15.56 -19.10
CA ILE A 537 -19.77 -15.02 -19.07
C ILE A 537 -19.87 -13.55 -19.39
N SER A 538 -19.27 -12.71 -18.55
CA SER A 538 -19.15 -11.27 -18.81
C SER A 538 -17.71 -10.78 -18.70
N LEU A 539 -17.35 -9.87 -19.57
CA LEU A 539 -16.10 -9.12 -19.51
C LEU A 539 -16.43 -7.62 -19.52
N LYS A 540 -15.94 -6.90 -18.52
CA LYS A 540 -16.18 -5.47 -18.37
C LYS A 540 -14.87 -4.75 -18.07
N THR A 541 -14.71 -3.56 -18.64
CA THR A 541 -13.67 -2.62 -18.23
C THR A 541 -14.30 -1.35 -17.67
N VAL A 542 -13.69 -0.79 -16.64
CA VAL A 542 -14.04 0.50 -16.06
C VAL A 542 -12.78 1.36 -15.98
N GLN A 543 -12.84 2.55 -16.55
CA GLN A 543 -11.80 3.55 -16.52
C GLN A 543 -12.26 4.68 -15.59
N ALA A 544 -11.57 4.89 -14.46
CA ALA A 544 -11.90 5.92 -13.49
C ALA A 544 -10.82 7.01 -13.49
N PHE A 545 -11.25 8.24 -13.81
CA PHE A 545 -10.42 9.44 -13.83
C PHE A 545 -10.83 10.35 -12.69
N PHE A 546 -9.91 10.68 -11.79
CA PHE A 546 -10.13 11.63 -10.71
C PHE A 546 -9.61 13.01 -11.13
N MET A 547 -10.46 14.03 -11.02
CA MET A 547 -10.17 15.39 -11.51
C MET A 547 -9.63 16.30 -10.41
N ASP A 548 -9.76 15.87 -9.14
CA ASP A 548 -9.28 16.60 -7.98
C ASP A 548 -8.35 15.74 -7.11
N LYS A 549 -7.45 16.38 -6.35
CA LYS A 549 -6.51 15.68 -5.44
C LYS A 549 -7.25 14.87 -4.37
N ALA A 550 -8.40 15.33 -3.89
CA ALA A 550 -9.21 14.68 -2.87
C ALA A 550 -10.03 13.49 -3.40
N ARG A 551 -9.97 13.22 -4.71
CA ARG A 551 -10.70 12.14 -5.41
C ARG A 551 -12.22 12.19 -5.18
N LYS A 552 -12.77 13.38 -5.02
CA LYS A 552 -14.20 13.63 -4.85
C LYS A 552 -14.90 13.96 -6.18
N GLU A 553 -14.15 14.44 -7.17
CA GLU A 553 -14.62 14.69 -8.52
C GLU A 553 -14.05 13.62 -9.45
N ALA A 554 -14.94 12.88 -10.15
CA ALA A 554 -14.52 11.75 -10.96
C ALA A 554 -15.39 11.58 -12.21
N LEU A 555 -14.75 11.13 -13.29
CA LEU A 555 -15.39 10.60 -14.48
C LEU A 555 -15.05 9.11 -14.57
N MET A 556 -16.08 8.27 -14.65
CA MET A 556 -15.92 6.84 -14.88
C MET A 556 -16.56 6.46 -16.21
N ALA A 557 -15.85 5.74 -17.06
CA ALA A 557 -16.36 5.17 -18.30
C ALA A 557 -16.26 3.65 -18.24
N SER A 558 -17.28 2.96 -18.71
CA SER A 558 -17.33 1.50 -18.75
C SER A 558 -17.71 0.98 -20.13
N LEU A 559 -17.16 -0.19 -20.45
CA LEU A 559 -17.54 -0.98 -21.61
C LEU A 559 -17.58 -2.45 -21.18
N GLY A 560 -18.59 -3.18 -21.62
CA GLY A 560 -18.77 -4.57 -21.28
C GLY A 560 -19.41 -5.40 -22.39
N VAL A 561 -19.14 -6.69 -22.34
CA VAL A 561 -19.79 -7.70 -23.18
C VAL A 561 -20.25 -8.84 -22.28
N VAL A 562 -21.44 -9.34 -22.54
CA VAL A 562 -22.02 -10.47 -21.82
C VAL A 562 -22.52 -11.49 -22.84
N ARG A 563 -22.20 -12.75 -22.61
CA ARG A 563 -22.79 -13.87 -23.31
C ARG A 563 -23.54 -14.76 -22.32
N ASN A 564 -24.83 -14.86 -22.54
CA ASN A 564 -25.71 -15.79 -21.81
C ASN A 564 -25.93 -17.03 -22.67
N ILE A 565 -25.35 -18.13 -22.26
CA ILE A 565 -25.46 -19.44 -22.94
C ILE A 565 -26.55 -20.22 -22.19
N ALA A 566 -27.81 -19.90 -22.51
CA ALA A 566 -28.96 -20.54 -21.93
C ALA A 566 -29.22 -21.90 -22.58
N VAL A 567 -29.90 -22.80 -21.86
CA VAL A 567 -30.39 -24.08 -22.36
C VAL A 567 -31.50 -23.86 -23.38
N GLY A 568 -32.41 -22.94 -23.09
CA GLY A 568 -33.48 -22.57 -23.99
C GLY A 568 -33.08 -21.49 -25.00
N ASP A 569 -33.37 -21.74 -26.28
CA ASP A 569 -32.97 -20.82 -27.37
C ASP A 569 -33.56 -19.41 -27.23
N ASN A 570 -34.76 -19.26 -26.67
CA ASN A 570 -35.40 -17.96 -26.43
C ASN A 570 -34.73 -17.15 -25.33
N LYS A 571 -33.87 -17.76 -24.51
CA LYS A 571 -33.14 -17.14 -23.38
C LYS A 571 -31.66 -16.92 -23.67
N LEU A 572 -31.13 -17.45 -24.79
CA LEU A 572 -29.77 -17.24 -25.22
C LEU A 572 -29.63 -15.80 -25.78
N TYR A 573 -28.68 -15.03 -25.21
CA TYR A 573 -28.44 -13.67 -25.70
C TYR A 573 -26.97 -13.26 -25.64
N ASN A 574 -26.65 -12.28 -26.47
CA ASN A 574 -25.43 -11.49 -26.37
C ASN A 574 -25.80 -10.06 -25.95
N ARG A 575 -25.00 -9.45 -25.09
CA ARG A 575 -25.18 -8.07 -24.68
C ARG A 575 -23.87 -7.30 -24.81
N ILE A 576 -23.97 -6.13 -25.40
CA ILE A 576 -22.89 -5.13 -25.37
C ILE A 576 -23.42 -3.96 -24.54
N GLU A 577 -22.61 -3.50 -23.61
CA GLU A 577 -22.99 -2.41 -22.72
C GLU A 577 -21.89 -1.37 -22.59
N GLY A 578 -22.29 -0.12 -22.42
CA GLY A 578 -21.41 1.00 -22.17
C GLY A 578 -22.03 1.97 -21.18
N GLY A 579 -21.18 2.71 -20.47
CA GLY A 579 -21.67 3.70 -19.53
C GLY A 579 -20.64 4.76 -19.24
N ALA A 580 -21.12 5.91 -18.80
CA ALA A 580 -20.32 7.01 -18.30
C ALA A 580 -20.99 7.57 -17.05
N THR A 581 -20.22 7.79 -15.99
CA THR A 581 -20.70 8.40 -14.76
C THR A 581 -19.77 9.55 -14.38
N TYR A 582 -20.33 10.72 -14.20
CA TYR A 582 -19.65 11.88 -13.67
C TYR A 582 -20.13 12.18 -12.25
N MET A 583 -19.22 12.43 -11.34
CA MET A 583 -19.52 12.81 -9.96
C MET A 583 -18.73 14.06 -9.60
N ARG A 584 -19.36 14.97 -8.84
CA ARG A 584 -18.69 16.15 -8.31
C ARG A 584 -19.25 16.57 -6.94
N PRO A 585 -18.42 17.16 -6.07
CA PRO A 585 -18.89 17.76 -4.84
C PRO A 585 -19.68 19.06 -5.13
N VAL A 586 -20.75 19.26 -4.37
CA VAL A 586 -21.52 20.51 -4.33
C VAL A 586 -21.28 21.15 -2.98
N THR A 587 -20.22 21.97 -2.90
CA THR A 587 -19.71 22.54 -1.63
C THR A 587 -20.77 23.30 -0.85
N ARG A 588 -21.64 24.07 -1.52
CA ARG A 588 -22.72 24.83 -0.88
C ARG A 588 -23.67 23.96 -0.05
N TRP A 589 -23.86 22.71 -0.45
CA TRP A 589 -24.81 21.78 0.19
C TRP A 589 -24.10 20.65 0.96
N GLU A 590 -22.76 20.64 0.94
CA GLU A 590 -21.97 19.53 1.50
C GLU A 590 -22.44 18.16 0.95
N ALA A 591 -22.77 18.13 -0.33
CA ALA A 591 -23.37 16.99 -1.00
C ALA A 591 -22.51 16.59 -2.21
N THR A 592 -22.74 15.39 -2.72
CA THR A 592 -22.19 14.92 -3.99
C THR A 592 -23.31 14.79 -5.00
N TRP A 593 -23.17 15.42 -6.14
CA TRP A 593 -24.03 15.24 -7.30
C TRP A 593 -23.40 14.24 -8.26
N SER A 594 -24.24 13.41 -8.87
CA SER A 594 -23.83 12.45 -9.89
C SER A 594 -24.76 12.47 -11.10
N LEU A 595 -24.19 12.20 -12.27
CA LEU A 595 -24.92 11.99 -13.53
C LEU A 595 -24.34 10.75 -14.20
N ALA A 596 -25.18 9.80 -14.55
CA ALA A 596 -24.79 8.58 -15.23
C ALA A 596 -25.65 8.34 -16.48
N LEU A 597 -24.99 7.97 -17.56
CA LEU A 597 -25.59 7.46 -18.79
C LEU A 597 -25.16 6.01 -18.95
N ASN A 598 -26.11 5.10 -19.10
CA ASN A 598 -25.86 3.71 -19.43
C ASN A 598 -26.62 3.35 -20.70
N VAL A 599 -25.98 2.60 -21.57
CA VAL A 599 -26.57 2.08 -22.80
C VAL A 599 -26.24 0.61 -22.92
N TYR A 600 -27.16 -0.18 -23.44
CA TYR A 600 -26.85 -1.54 -23.83
C TYR A 600 -27.67 -1.98 -25.03
N GLN A 601 -27.11 -2.90 -25.81
CA GLN A 601 -27.79 -3.67 -26.81
C GLN A 601 -27.83 -5.13 -26.41
N LEU A 602 -29.00 -5.74 -26.54
CA LEU A 602 -29.27 -7.15 -26.34
C LEU A 602 -29.69 -7.79 -27.64
N ASP A 603 -29.07 -8.87 -28.08
CA ASP A 603 -29.41 -9.64 -29.26
C ASP A 603 -29.73 -11.07 -28.85
N PHE A 604 -30.89 -11.57 -29.25
CA PHE A 604 -31.38 -12.93 -29.05
C PHE A 604 -31.34 -13.70 -30.39
N PRO A 605 -30.19 -14.20 -30.82
CA PRO A 605 -30.00 -14.70 -32.20
C PRO A 605 -30.71 -16.04 -32.47
N SER A 606 -30.94 -16.84 -31.42
CA SER A 606 -31.55 -18.18 -31.50
C SER A 606 -33.02 -18.20 -31.10
N ALA A 607 -33.58 -17.09 -30.65
CA ALA A 607 -34.99 -17.03 -30.26
C ALA A 607 -35.90 -17.32 -31.43
N ASN A 608 -37.05 -17.94 -31.15
CA ASN A 608 -38.08 -18.22 -32.16
C ASN A 608 -38.46 -16.96 -32.94
N GLU A 609 -38.59 -15.84 -32.22
CA GLU A 609 -38.67 -14.50 -32.81
C GLU A 609 -37.36 -13.78 -32.48
N LYS A 610 -36.53 -13.54 -33.50
CA LYS A 610 -35.27 -12.82 -33.32
C LYS A 610 -35.53 -11.45 -32.74
N ARG A 611 -34.91 -11.19 -31.59
CA ARG A 611 -35.12 -9.93 -30.87
C ARG A 611 -33.81 -9.19 -30.69
N THR A 612 -33.87 -7.89 -30.89
CA THR A 612 -32.81 -6.94 -30.61
C THR A 612 -33.41 -5.80 -29.81
N ASP A 613 -32.88 -5.55 -28.62
CA ASP A 613 -33.29 -4.45 -27.76
C ASP A 613 -32.12 -3.45 -27.62
N PHE A 614 -32.46 -2.16 -27.66
CA PHE A 614 -31.52 -1.09 -27.35
C PHE A 614 -32.05 -0.27 -26.19
N ASN A 615 -31.32 -0.24 -25.08
CA ASN A 615 -31.73 0.46 -23.88
C ASN A 615 -30.81 1.64 -23.58
N VAL A 616 -31.41 2.77 -23.22
CA VAL A 616 -30.75 3.97 -22.75
C VAL A 616 -31.32 4.33 -21.40
N THR A 617 -30.42 4.46 -20.40
CA THR A 617 -30.80 4.88 -19.04
C THR A 617 -29.98 6.08 -18.63
N LEU A 618 -30.64 7.18 -18.29
CA LEU A 618 -30.06 8.37 -17.70
C LEU A 618 -30.43 8.44 -16.23
N THR A 619 -29.44 8.60 -15.37
CA THR A 619 -29.62 8.68 -13.92
C THR A 619 -28.93 9.92 -13.38
N SER A 620 -29.62 10.67 -12.53
CA SER A 620 -29.02 11.79 -11.79
C SER A 620 -29.36 11.67 -10.31
N GLY A 621 -28.41 11.97 -9.46
CA GLY A 621 -28.61 11.84 -8.03
C GLY A 621 -27.82 12.84 -7.21
N VAL A 622 -28.29 13.08 -6.00
CA VAL A 622 -27.61 13.86 -4.96
C VAL A 622 -27.54 13.02 -3.71
N SER A 623 -26.37 12.94 -3.10
CA SER A 623 -26.18 12.30 -1.81
C SER A 623 -25.52 13.27 -0.84
N LYS A 624 -26.01 13.29 0.40
CA LYS A 624 -25.52 14.16 1.47
C LYS A 624 -25.25 13.34 2.74
N PRO A 625 -24.02 13.36 3.29
CA PRO A 625 -23.75 12.84 4.61
C PRO A 625 -24.44 13.74 5.65
N ILE A 626 -25.32 13.14 6.47
CA ILE A 626 -26.04 13.82 7.56
C ILE A 626 -25.27 13.66 8.87
N ARG A 627 -24.66 12.48 9.04
CA ARG A 627 -23.78 12.10 10.13
C ARG A 627 -22.65 11.24 9.55
N GLU A 628 -21.59 10.99 10.29
CA GLU A 628 -20.52 10.09 9.87
C GLU A 628 -21.02 8.69 9.48
N TRP A 629 -22.09 8.24 10.09
CA TRP A 629 -22.70 6.93 9.89
C TRP A 629 -24.03 6.96 9.14
N VAL A 630 -24.52 8.16 8.71
CA VAL A 630 -25.80 8.31 7.97
C VAL A 630 -25.60 9.17 6.73
N THR A 631 -25.97 8.61 5.58
CA THR A 631 -26.05 9.37 4.30
C THR A 631 -27.47 9.34 3.79
N TRP A 632 -28.02 10.48 3.43
CA TRP A 632 -29.26 10.62 2.73
C TRP A 632 -29.03 10.85 1.24
N GLY A 633 -29.86 10.27 0.38
CA GLY A 633 -29.76 10.42 -1.06
C GLY A 633 -31.11 10.50 -1.77
N VAL A 634 -31.13 11.19 -2.89
CA VAL A 634 -32.22 11.18 -3.86
C VAL A 634 -31.66 10.91 -5.24
N ILE A 635 -32.26 9.97 -5.96
CA ILE A 635 -31.82 9.52 -7.27
C ILE A 635 -33.05 9.50 -8.18
N GLY A 636 -32.97 10.17 -9.33
CA GLY A 636 -33.95 10.06 -10.41
C GLY A 636 -33.35 9.30 -11.57
N SER A 637 -34.09 8.40 -12.19
CA SER A 637 -33.68 7.75 -13.44
C SER A 637 -34.78 7.75 -14.48
N TYR A 638 -34.37 7.83 -15.75
CA TYR A 638 -35.20 7.65 -16.91
C TYR A 638 -34.59 6.57 -17.78
N SER A 639 -35.40 5.58 -18.17
CA SER A 639 -34.97 4.45 -19.02
C SER A 639 -35.91 4.30 -20.17
N LYS A 640 -35.38 4.13 -21.38
CA LYS A 640 -36.13 3.79 -22.59
C LYS A 640 -35.52 2.55 -23.22
N ASN A 641 -36.36 1.60 -23.54
CA ASN A 641 -35.99 0.38 -24.25
C ASN A 641 -36.70 0.40 -25.63
N ASP A 642 -35.93 0.53 -26.68
CA ASP A 642 -36.39 0.37 -28.05
C ASP A 642 -36.14 -1.09 -28.47
N SER A 643 -37.11 -1.73 -29.10
CA SER A 643 -37.02 -3.11 -29.55
C SER A 643 -37.58 -3.30 -30.96
N ASN A 644 -37.09 -4.28 -31.69
CA ASN A 644 -37.71 -4.69 -32.94
C ASN A 644 -39.02 -5.44 -32.72
N LEU A 645 -39.35 -5.80 -31.48
CA LEU A 645 -40.62 -6.36 -31.04
C LEU A 645 -41.30 -5.37 -30.12
N THR A 646 -42.43 -4.80 -30.53
CA THR A 646 -43.16 -3.76 -29.78
C THR A 646 -43.57 -4.19 -28.37
N ALA A 647 -43.76 -5.50 -28.16
CA ALA A 647 -44.02 -6.07 -26.84
C ALA A 647 -42.87 -5.90 -25.82
N ASN A 648 -41.69 -5.47 -26.26
CA ASN A 648 -40.55 -5.23 -25.43
C ASN A 648 -40.09 -3.75 -25.41
N GLU A 649 -40.83 -2.87 -26.09
CA GLU A 649 -40.62 -1.42 -26.03
C GLU A 649 -41.26 -0.87 -24.76
N TYR A 650 -40.48 -0.15 -23.95
CA TYR A 650 -41.03 0.49 -22.75
C TYR A 650 -40.26 1.75 -22.40
N THR A 651 -40.96 2.63 -21.73
CA THR A 651 -40.42 3.80 -21.06
C THR A 651 -40.68 3.72 -19.58
N LYS A 652 -39.70 4.11 -18.78
CA LYS A 652 -39.77 4.05 -17.36
C LYS A 652 -39.00 5.18 -16.70
N TRP A 653 -39.57 5.77 -15.67
CA TRP A 653 -38.83 6.66 -14.79
C TRP A 653 -39.04 6.28 -13.31
N THR A 654 -38.03 6.54 -12.53
CA THR A 654 -38.05 6.26 -11.11
C THR A 654 -37.50 7.44 -10.32
N VAL A 655 -38.02 7.62 -9.11
CA VAL A 655 -37.44 8.50 -8.10
C VAL A 655 -37.27 7.71 -6.83
N LEU A 656 -36.04 7.60 -6.38
CA LEU A 656 -35.67 6.85 -5.17
C LEU A 656 -35.09 7.82 -4.15
N THR A 657 -35.61 7.80 -2.92
CA THR A 657 -34.96 8.42 -1.75
C THR A 657 -34.44 7.34 -0.85
N THR A 658 -33.25 7.53 -0.29
CA THR A 658 -32.57 6.54 0.56
C THR A 658 -32.02 7.15 1.83
N ALA A 659 -32.03 6.39 2.90
CA ALA A 659 -31.21 6.61 4.08
C ALA A 659 -30.26 5.42 4.22
N SER A 660 -28.97 5.65 4.17
CA SER A 660 -27.92 4.65 4.29
C SER A 660 -27.23 4.79 5.64
N PHE A 661 -27.09 3.71 6.36
CA PHE A 661 -26.48 3.62 7.69
C PHE A 661 -25.25 2.70 7.58
N THR A 662 -24.09 3.17 7.94
CA THR A 662 -22.86 2.35 7.91
C THR A 662 -22.14 2.45 9.24
N THR A 663 -21.80 1.30 9.82
CA THR A 663 -20.95 1.21 11.01
C THR A 663 -19.88 0.15 10.82
N ALA A 664 -18.74 0.33 11.49
CA ALA A 664 -17.63 -0.61 11.49
C ALA A 664 -17.10 -0.80 12.92
N PHE A 665 -16.83 -2.05 13.34
CA PHE A 665 -16.40 -2.42 14.69
C PHE A 665 -15.57 -3.70 14.73
#